data_be6f487d1f34233df63777ae4dd411da
#
_entry.id   be6f487d1f34233df63777ae4dd411da
#
_cell.length_a   1.000
_cell.length_b   1.000
_cell.length_c   1.000
_cell.angle_alpha   90.00
_cell.angle_beta   90.00
_cell.angle_gamma   90.00
#
_symmetry.space_group_name_H-M   'P 1'
#
loop_
_entity.id
_entity.type
_entity.pdbx_description
1 polymer ?
#
loop_
_entity_poly.entity_id
_entity_poly.type
_entity_poly.pdbx_seq_one_letter_code
_entity_poly.pdbx_strand_id
1 'polypeptide(L)'
;MSDQAESAPVEPTDAPGAPTAEQEAAAGKDPTPEASARHAELSDELRGHQYRYYVLDSPTISDAEFDKLLRELEAIEKEFPALRTPESPTQNVGGTFSTQFTPVEHAERMMSLDNVFDDEELEGWVDRTLRDAGGPVQFICELKVDGLAINLTYEKGRLVRGATRGDGRTGEDVTPNVRTIREIPERLAGDNPPDLLEVRGEIYFPVSAFADLNASLVEQGKAPFANPRNAAAGSLRQKDPRITASRGLRMVVHGIGARVGFTPTSQSHAYEALKEWGLPTSDRWKLVDDLAGVREYIAYYGEHRHDVEHEIDGVVIKIDSVALQGRLGSTSRAPRWAIAFKYPPEEVTTKLLDIDVNVGRTGRVTPFAVLEPVKVAGSTVALATLHNAREVERKGVWIGDTIVLRKAGDVIPEVLGPVIDLRPDDARQFVMPANCPACGTKLAPAKESDIDIRCPNTRSCPAQLRERVFHLAGRGGFDIEVLGYKAGQALLDSGVISDEGDLFSLTEEQLRQSPFFVNQDGSLGSNAVKLLENLERAKDRPLWRVLVALSIRHVGPTAAQALARQFGSMEAIEAIVAATPGSVEEASAVSAAARDSSVVAAAAGTLAAAETAPADADHAETSGDRPDGAKADSGAAAGGGAAGDGGAAAGDATGGDDASDGGAAAGDEEDGSGKAKKAKAEPDVLATVEGVGPTIADSLREWFAVDWHRDIVRKWREAGVKMADERVDEGPRPLEGLTLVVTGTLSTHSRDQATEAVTSRGGKVSGSVSKKTAFVVVGDNPGSKYDKALSLKVPVLDEEGFAVLLADGPDAAREVAEIGSDG
;
A
#
# COMPACT_ATOMS: atom_id res chain seq x y z
N MET A 1 67.00 50.13 11.30
CA MET A 1 67.22 49.13 12.30
C MET A 1 66.09 48.12 12.08
N SER A 2 66.17 47.23 11.08
CA SER A 2 66.81 45.90 11.06
C SER A 2 66.36 45.07 12.23
N ASP A 3 65.48 44.16 11.93
CA ASP A 3 65.70 42.79 12.38
C ASP A 3 65.04 41.80 11.45
N GLN A 4 65.85 40.90 10.94
CA GLN A 4 65.55 39.75 10.13
C GLN A 4 65.07 38.61 11.05
N ALA A 5 64.02 37.93 10.66
CA ALA A 5 63.70 36.60 11.22
C ALA A 5 63.80 35.56 10.13
N GLU A 6 64.72 34.63 10.32
CA GLU A 6 65.07 33.48 9.50
C GLU A 6 63.88 32.53 9.23
N SER A 7 63.82 32.12 8.00
CA SER A 7 62.97 31.03 7.53
C SER A 7 63.61 29.66 7.86
N ALA A 8 62.91 28.83 8.60
CA ALA A 8 63.23 27.43 8.76
C ALA A 8 62.71 26.58 7.59
N PRO A 9 63.41 25.46 7.22
CA PRO A 9 63.06 24.67 6.04
C PRO A 9 61.79 23.80 6.27
N VAL A 10 60.94 23.79 5.30
CA VAL A 10 59.77 22.88 5.25
C VAL A 10 60.24 21.50 4.81
N GLU A 11 60.01 20.51 5.67
CA GLU A 11 60.15 19.09 5.32
C GLU A 11 59.03 18.62 4.39
N PRO A 12 59.22 17.63 3.52
CA PRO A 12 58.24 17.14 2.57
C PRO A 12 57.20 16.29 3.31
N THR A 13 55.92 16.71 3.21
CA THR A 13 54.77 15.96 3.73
C THR A 13 54.53 14.68 2.97
N ASP A 14 54.36 13.65 3.74
CA ASP A 14 54.09 12.26 3.41
C ASP A 14 52.95 12.04 2.37
N ALA A 15 53.09 10.92 1.68
CA ALA A 15 52.08 10.34 0.79
C ALA A 15 50.75 10.10 1.55
N PRO A 16 49.60 10.17 0.87
CA PRO A 16 48.29 9.95 1.49
C PRO A 16 48.22 8.55 2.09
N GLY A 17 48.01 8.50 3.39
CA GLY A 17 47.88 7.26 4.15
C GLY A 17 46.64 6.48 3.69
N ALA A 18 46.72 5.16 3.81
CA ALA A 18 45.60 4.24 3.60
C ALA A 18 44.36 4.69 4.42
N PRO A 19 43.15 4.52 3.90
CA PRO A 19 41.93 4.92 4.59
C PRO A 19 41.85 4.25 5.98
N THR A 20 41.42 5.03 6.97
CA THR A 20 41.24 4.54 8.33
C THR A 20 40.05 3.56 8.39
N ALA A 21 40.03 2.64 9.34
CA ALA A 21 38.99 1.65 9.56
C ALA A 21 37.57 2.28 9.69
N GLU A 22 37.49 3.57 10.09
CA GLU A 22 36.21 4.35 10.08
C GLU A 22 35.78 4.81 8.67
N GLN A 23 36.72 5.00 7.75
CA GLN A 23 36.44 5.34 6.35
C GLN A 23 36.08 4.10 5.52
N GLU A 24 36.60 2.92 5.88
CA GLU A 24 36.17 1.64 5.29
C GLU A 24 34.79 1.18 5.82
N ALA A 25 34.38 1.57 7.03
CA ALA A 25 33.06 1.32 7.59
C ALA A 25 31.96 2.18 6.93
N ALA A 26 32.32 3.27 6.23
CA ALA A 26 31.39 4.13 5.48
C ALA A 26 31.17 3.69 4.03
N ALA A 27 31.98 2.76 3.49
CA ALA A 27 31.71 2.06 2.24
C ALA A 27 30.79 0.88 2.57
N GLY A 28 29.48 1.04 2.38
CA GLY A 28 28.49 0.00 2.64
C GLY A 28 28.89 -1.32 1.95
N LYS A 29 28.68 -2.42 2.63
CA LYS A 29 28.88 -3.77 2.07
C LYS A 29 28.06 -3.93 0.80
N ASP A 30 28.57 -4.64 -0.19
CA ASP A 30 27.75 -5.08 -1.33
C ASP A 30 26.64 -6.02 -0.82
N PRO A 31 25.38 -5.85 -1.26
CA PRO A 31 24.27 -6.65 -0.78
C PRO A 31 24.44 -8.11 -1.19
N THR A 32 24.22 -9.03 -0.24
CA THR A 32 24.18 -10.45 -0.56
C THR A 32 22.89 -10.79 -1.35
N PRO A 33 22.88 -11.87 -2.13
CA PRO A 33 21.66 -12.32 -2.82
C PRO A 33 20.49 -12.52 -1.87
N GLU A 34 20.73 -13.04 -0.65
CA GLU A 34 19.72 -13.26 0.37
C GLU A 34 19.18 -11.93 0.92
N ALA A 35 20.07 -10.96 1.21
CA ALA A 35 19.67 -9.64 1.66
C ALA A 35 18.87 -8.90 0.59
N SER A 36 19.26 -9.01 -0.68
CA SER A 36 18.53 -8.42 -1.80
C SER A 36 17.13 -9.04 -1.99
N ALA A 37 17.02 -10.37 -1.86
CA ALA A 37 15.76 -11.08 -1.94
C ALA A 37 14.83 -10.69 -0.76
N ARG A 38 15.36 -10.64 0.46
CA ARG A 38 14.57 -10.26 1.65
C ARG A 38 14.13 -8.81 1.62
N HIS A 39 14.99 -7.90 1.14
CA HIS A 39 14.65 -6.49 0.92
C HIS A 39 13.49 -6.33 -0.07
N ALA A 40 13.54 -7.06 -1.19
CA ALA A 40 12.47 -7.03 -2.20
C ALA A 40 11.15 -7.57 -1.63
N GLU A 41 11.19 -8.70 -0.93
CA GLU A 41 10.02 -9.29 -0.28
C GLU A 41 9.36 -8.34 0.73
N LEU A 42 10.15 -7.78 1.66
CA LEU A 42 9.67 -6.81 2.66
C LEU A 42 9.13 -5.54 2.02
N SER A 43 9.78 -5.04 0.98
CA SER A 43 9.33 -3.85 0.25
C SER A 43 7.98 -4.07 -0.41
N ASP A 44 7.75 -5.22 -1.02
CA ASP A 44 6.47 -5.55 -1.66
C ASP A 44 5.37 -5.80 -0.62
N GLU A 45 5.70 -6.47 0.48
CA GLU A 45 4.78 -6.69 1.59
C GLU A 45 4.33 -5.35 2.22
N LEU A 46 5.27 -4.48 2.54
CA LEU A 46 5.00 -3.16 3.12
C LEU A 46 4.20 -2.26 2.18
N ARG A 47 4.50 -2.22 0.88
CA ARG A 47 3.69 -1.48 -0.11
C ARG A 47 2.26 -2.01 -0.16
N GLY A 48 2.09 -3.33 -0.10
CA GLY A 48 0.77 -3.96 -0.05
C GLY A 48 -0.02 -3.53 1.20
N HIS A 49 0.63 -3.44 2.36
CA HIS A 49 0.02 -2.99 3.61
C HIS A 49 -0.27 -1.48 3.60
N GLN A 50 0.65 -0.65 3.10
CA GLN A 50 0.42 0.78 2.90
C GLN A 50 -0.79 1.05 2.00
N TYR A 51 -0.89 0.34 0.88
CA TYR A 51 -2.04 0.48 -0.02
C TYR A 51 -3.36 0.12 0.67
N ARG A 52 -3.39 -0.97 1.44
CA ARG A 52 -4.60 -1.37 2.18
C ARG A 52 -4.96 -0.38 3.27
N TYR A 53 -3.97 0.16 3.97
CA TYR A 53 -4.17 1.12 5.04
C TYR A 53 -4.63 2.47 4.51
N TYR A 54 -3.91 3.06 3.52
CA TYR A 54 -4.14 4.43 3.05
C TYR A 54 -5.18 4.56 1.92
N VAL A 55 -5.39 3.49 1.14
CA VAL A 55 -6.26 3.55 -0.05
C VAL A 55 -7.54 2.76 0.14
N LEU A 56 -7.45 1.56 0.71
CA LEU A 56 -8.60 0.67 0.84
C LEU A 56 -9.32 0.81 2.20
N ASP A 57 -8.76 1.55 3.17
CA ASP A 57 -9.22 1.60 4.56
C ASP A 57 -9.50 0.20 5.14
N SER A 58 -8.66 -0.77 4.77
CA SER A 58 -8.82 -2.18 5.09
C SER A 58 -7.46 -2.80 5.42
N PRO A 59 -6.80 -2.36 6.50
CA PRO A 59 -5.53 -2.91 6.92
C PRO A 59 -5.67 -4.41 7.24
N THR A 60 -4.61 -5.17 6.97
CA THR A 60 -4.56 -6.61 7.22
C THR A 60 -3.52 -7.00 8.25
N ILE A 61 -2.73 -6.06 8.71
CA ILE A 61 -1.81 -6.17 9.84
C ILE A 61 -1.97 -4.96 10.74
N SER A 62 -1.47 -5.07 11.96
CA SER A 62 -1.44 -3.97 12.92
C SER A 62 -0.34 -2.95 12.59
N ASP A 63 -0.47 -1.72 13.12
CA ASP A 63 0.59 -0.71 13.03
C ASP A 63 1.90 -1.22 13.64
N ALA A 64 1.84 -1.97 14.75
CA ALA A 64 3.03 -2.56 15.38
C ALA A 64 3.70 -3.64 14.51
N GLU A 65 2.93 -4.46 13.82
CA GLU A 65 3.47 -5.43 12.85
C GLU A 65 4.03 -4.74 11.62
N PHE A 66 3.34 -3.71 11.12
CA PHE A 66 3.83 -2.88 10.04
C PHE A 66 5.16 -2.20 10.42
N ASP A 67 5.23 -1.57 11.59
CA ASP A 67 6.44 -0.93 12.09
C ASP A 67 7.59 -1.94 12.31
N LYS A 68 7.29 -3.18 12.72
CA LYS A 68 8.29 -4.24 12.84
C LYS A 68 8.87 -4.62 11.47
N LEU A 69 8.03 -4.82 10.46
CA LEU A 69 8.48 -5.10 9.10
C LEU A 69 9.28 -3.92 8.52
N LEU A 70 8.84 -2.70 8.80
CA LEU A 70 9.52 -1.49 8.37
C LEU A 70 10.91 -1.36 9.03
N ARG A 71 11.02 -1.61 10.34
CA ARG A 71 12.32 -1.63 11.06
C ARG A 71 13.25 -2.71 10.52
N GLU A 72 12.72 -3.89 10.14
CA GLU A 72 13.51 -4.94 9.49
C GLU A 72 14.06 -4.47 8.14
N LEU A 73 13.25 -3.81 7.34
CA LEU A 73 13.66 -3.23 6.06
C LEU A 73 14.72 -2.12 6.26
N GLU A 74 14.51 -1.22 7.24
CA GLU A 74 15.47 -0.17 7.60
C GLU A 74 16.82 -0.75 8.06
N ALA A 75 16.81 -1.85 8.81
CA ALA A 75 18.02 -2.52 9.25
C ALA A 75 18.82 -3.10 8.07
N ILE A 76 18.14 -3.72 7.11
CA ILE A 76 18.76 -4.21 5.87
C ILE A 76 19.34 -3.05 5.05
N GLU A 77 18.61 -1.95 4.89
CA GLU A 77 19.08 -0.76 4.15
C GLU A 77 20.23 -0.04 4.87
N LYS A 78 20.28 -0.11 6.19
CA LYS A 78 21.39 0.42 6.98
C LYS A 78 22.66 -0.43 6.81
N GLU A 79 22.51 -1.75 6.76
CA GLU A 79 23.64 -2.66 6.53
C GLU A 79 24.11 -2.64 5.06
N PHE A 80 23.18 -2.49 4.13
CA PHE A 80 23.40 -2.47 2.68
C PHE A 80 22.82 -1.20 2.03
N PRO A 81 23.48 -0.05 2.16
CA PRO A 81 22.95 1.23 1.67
C PRO A 81 22.65 1.27 0.17
N ALA A 82 23.23 0.36 -0.62
CA ALA A 82 22.94 0.22 -2.05
C ALA A 82 21.51 -0.26 -2.36
N LEU A 83 20.83 -0.89 -1.38
CA LEU A 83 19.42 -1.33 -1.50
C LEU A 83 18.42 -0.22 -1.20
N ARG A 84 18.85 0.86 -0.57
CA ARG A 84 17.99 1.99 -0.24
C ARG A 84 17.69 2.83 -1.48
N THR A 85 16.54 2.61 -2.08
CA THR A 85 16.09 3.36 -3.25
C THR A 85 15.04 4.43 -2.86
N PRO A 86 14.83 5.47 -3.67
CA PRO A 86 13.75 6.44 -3.43
C PRO A 86 12.37 5.80 -3.36
N GLU A 87 12.19 4.65 -4.00
CA GLU A 87 10.93 3.89 -4.07
C GLU A 87 10.74 2.95 -2.87
N SER A 88 11.75 2.82 -2.00
CA SER A 88 11.62 1.98 -0.80
C SER A 88 10.49 2.49 0.10
N PRO A 89 9.70 1.58 0.72
CA PRO A 89 8.73 1.95 1.75
C PRO A 89 9.33 2.74 2.92
N THR A 90 10.62 2.62 3.18
CA THR A 90 11.35 3.41 4.17
C THR A 90 11.52 4.88 3.77
N GLN A 91 11.37 5.20 2.49
CA GLN A 91 11.52 6.55 1.94
C GLN A 91 10.18 7.23 1.63
N ASN A 92 9.07 6.46 1.59
CA ASN A 92 7.76 6.94 1.21
C ASN A 92 6.73 6.71 2.31
N VAL A 93 5.75 7.63 2.40
CA VAL A 93 4.62 7.56 3.33
C VAL A 93 3.36 7.39 2.49
N GLY A 94 2.63 6.29 2.68
CA GLY A 94 1.31 6.12 2.09
C GLY A 94 1.26 5.31 0.79
N GLY A 95 0.03 4.98 0.39
CA GLY A 95 -0.29 4.18 -0.80
C GLY A 95 -0.68 5.04 -2.01
N THR A 96 -0.74 4.43 -3.18
CA THR A 96 -1.20 5.06 -4.43
C THR A 96 -2.68 5.45 -4.39
N PHE A 97 -3.04 6.49 -5.16
CA PHE A 97 -4.35 7.17 -5.12
C PHE A 97 -5.55 6.29 -5.45
N SER A 98 -6.69 6.63 -4.84
CA SER A 98 -8.02 6.25 -5.33
C SER A 98 -8.41 7.17 -6.49
N THR A 99 -8.91 6.62 -7.58
CA THR A 99 -9.41 7.40 -8.73
C THR A 99 -10.85 7.91 -8.54
N GLN A 100 -11.38 7.87 -7.32
CA GLN A 100 -12.73 8.38 -7.01
C GLN A 100 -12.76 9.89 -6.83
N PHE A 101 -11.63 10.47 -6.43
CA PHE A 101 -11.45 11.90 -6.18
C PHE A 101 -10.30 12.42 -7.03
N THR A 102 -10.34 13.70 -7.38
CA THR A 102 -9.26 14.34 -8.12
C THR A 102 -7.97 14.32 -7.28
N PRO A 103 -6.85 13.86 -7.81
CA PRO A 103 -5.58 13.94 -7.10
C PRO A 103 -5.15 15.41 -6.96
N VAL A 104 -4.56 15.72 -5.80
CA VAL A 104 -4.08 17.07 -5.45
C VAL A 104 -2.71 16.98 -4.84
N GLU A 105 -1.76 17.72 -5.38
CA GLU A 105 -0.44 17.87 -4.79
C GLU A 105 -0.47 18.83 -3.60
N HIS A 106 0.22 18.44 -2.51
CA HIS A 106 0.44 19.28 -1.35
C HIS A 106 1.58 20.27 -1.63
N ALA A 107 1.41 21.54 -1.24
CA ALA A 107 2.46 22.54 -1.41
C ALA A 107 3.72 22.19 -0.57
N GLU A 108 3.52 21.64 0.61
CA GLU A 108 4.58 21.00 1.40
C GLU A 108 4.18 19.55 1.72
N ARG A 109 5.16 18.63 1.64
CA ARG A 109 4.94 17.20 1.91
C ARG A 109 4.34 16.96 3.29
N MET A 110 3.29 16.14 3.38
CA MET A 110 2.72 15.65 4.62
C MET A 110 3.51 14.42 5.10
N MET A 111 4.37 14.63 6.08
CA MET A 111 5.20 13.56 6.64
C MET A 111 4.43 12.69 7.63
N SER A 112 4.95 11.49 7.90
CA SER A 112 4.55 10.64 9.02
C SER A 112 5.28 11.05 10.30
N LEU A 113 5.11 10.30 11.37
CA LEU A 113 5.90 10.38 12.58
C LEU A 113 6.62 9.05 12.77
N ASP A 114 7.83 9.10 13.35
CA ASP A 114 8.46 7.90 13.87
C ASP A 114 7.80 7.53 15.19
N ASN A 115 7.77 6.23 15.52
CA ASN A 115 7.11 5.72 16.71
C ASN A 115 8.12 5.24 17.74
N VAL A 116 7.76 5.39 19.01
CA VAL A 116 8.39 4.74 20.16
C VAL A 116 7.30 4.05 20.99
N PHE A 117 7.63 2.90 21.59
CA PHE A 117 6.66 2.03 22.25
C PHE A 117 6.94 1.84 23.74
N ASP A 118 8.12 2.25 24.19
CA ASP A 118 8.54 2.17 25.57
C ASP A 118 9.36 3.39 26.00
N ASP A 119 9.65 3.44 27.28
CA ASP A 119 10.35 4.56 27.90
C ASP A 119 11.83 4.63 27.48
N GLU A 120 12.47 3.50 27.21
CA GLU A 120 13.89 3.45 26.78
C GLU A 120 14.06 4.03 25.37
N GLU A 121 13.16 3.68 24.44
CA GLU A 121 13.12 4.26 23.09
C GLU A 121 12.85 5.78 23.14
N LEU A 122 11.92 6.22 24.02
CA LEU A 122 11.61 7.63 24.22
C LEU A 122 12.82 8.40 24.77
N GLU A 123 13.47 7.90 25.82
CA GLU A 123 14.68 8.51 26.38
C GLU A 123 15.79 8.60 25.35
N GLY A 124 15.99 7.53 24.58
CA GLY A 124 16.97 7.52 23.48
C GLY A 124 16.67 8.57 22.40
N TRP A 125 15.40 8.86 22.09
CA TRP A 125 15.03 9.94 21.17
C TRP A 125 15.27 11.32 21.78
N VAL A 126 14.89 11.54 23.04
CA VAL A 126 15.13 12.80 23.75
C VAL A 126 16.61 13.11 23.84
N ASP A 127 17.45 12.13 24.19
CA ASP A 127 18.91 12.31 24.29
C ASP A 127 19.55 12.68 22.96
N ARG A 128 19.12 12.06 21.87
CA ARG A 128 19.56 12.45 20.51
C ARG A 128 19.14 13.88 20.20
N THR A 129 17.90 14.20 20.49
CA THR A 129 17.31 15.52 20.25
C THR A 129 18.03 16.62 21.00
N LEU A 130 18.33 16.44 22.30
CA LEU A 130 19.07 17.40 23.13
C LEU A 130 20.50 17.61 22.61
N ARG A 131 21.16 16.54 22.20
CA ARG A 131 22.49 16.56 21.61
C ARG A 131 22.54 17.35 20.31
N ASP A 132 21.60 17.05 19.39
CA ASP A 132 21.50 17.68 18.07
C ASP A 132 21.04 19.14 18.19
N ALA A 133 20.22 19.46 19.20
CA ALA A 133 19.80 20.82 19.55
C ALA A 133 20.93 21.64 20.18
N GLY A 134 21.94 20.97 20.79
CA GLY A 134 23.06 21.63 21.47
C GLY A 134 22.70 22.20 22.84
N GLY A 135 21.64 21.72 23.50
CA GLY A 135 21.22 22.14 24.84
C GLY A 135 19.75 21.78 25.12
N PRO A 136 19.25 22.23 26.29
CA PRO A 136 17.88 21.94 26.71
C PRO A 136 16.87 22.58 25.74
N VAL A 137 15.75 21.89 25.52
CA VAL A 137 14.65 22.30 24.66
C VAL A 137 13.32 22.13 25.39
N GLN A 138 12.32 22.94 25.05
CA GLN A 138 10.95 22.73 25.50
C GLN A 138 10.23 21.83 24.52
N PHE A 139 9.42 20.94 25.06
CA PHE A 139 8.58 20.04 24.29
C PHE A 139 7.11 20.45 24.41
N ILE A 140 6.36 20.27 23.35
CA ILE A 140 4.92 20.31 23.36
C ILE A 140 4.41 18.87 23.24
N CYS A 141 3.57 18.46 24.19
CA CYS A 141 2.90 17.17 24.20
C CYS A 141 1.44 17.36 23.80
N GLU A 142 0.94 16.52 22.92
CA GLU A 142 -0.44 16.52 22.47
C GLU A 142 -0.98 15.10 22.29
N LEU A 143 -2.29 14.94 22.26
CA LEU A 143 -2.92 13.66 22.05
C LEU A 143 -2.78 13.23 20.59
N LYS A 144 -2.41 11.98 20.39
CA LYS A 144 -2.42 11.37 19.07
C LYS A 144 -3.83 10.86 18.76
N VAL A 145 -4.59 11.70 18.08
CA VAL A 145 -5.97 11.38 17.68
C VAL A 145 -5.97 10.28 16.64
N ASP A 146 -6.82 9.27 16.82
CA ASP A 146 -7.01 8.19 15.87
C ASP A 146 -8.14 8.53 14.89
N GLY A 147 -7.77 9.12 13.76
CA GLY A 147 -8.68 9.60 12.72
C GLY A 147 -8.10 9.50 11.31
N LEU A 148 -8.44 10.44 10.45
CA LEU A 148 -7.96 10.57 9.08
C LEU A 148 -7.24 11.90 8.89
N ALA A 149 -5.97 11.84 8.50
CA ALA A 149 -5.17 13.03 8.26
C ALA A 149 -5.69 13.86 7.08
N ILE A 150 -5.78 15.17 7.29
CA ILE A 150 -6.30 16.16 6.35
C ILE A 150 -5.36 17.35 6.23
N ASN A 151 -5.25 17.91 5.03
CA ASN A 151 -4.63 19.21 4.75
C ASN A 151 -5.70 20.18 4.24
N LEU A 152 -5.88 21.30 4.93
CA LEU A 152 -6.76 22.39 4.52
C LEU A 152 -5.90 23.54 3.98
N THR A 153 -6.23 24.05 2.80
CA THR A 153 -5.57 25.23 2.21
C THR A 153 -6.50 26.42 2.30
N TYR A 154 -6.02 27.48 2.94
CA TYR A 154 -6.67 28.78 2.99
C TYR A 154 -5.86 29.78 2.17
N GLU A 155 -6.54 30.50 1.27
CA GLU A 155 -5.98 31.63 0.54
C GLU A 155 -6.70 32.91 0.95
N LYS A 156 -5.94 33.90 1.40
CA LYS A 156 -6.47 35.17 1.93
C LYS A 156 -7.61 34.95 2.93
N GLY A 157 -7.39 33.97 3.80
CA GLY A 157 -8.31 33.57 4.84
C GLY A 157 -9.56 32.81 4.38
N ARG A 158 -9.68 32.38 3.11
CA ARG A 158 -10.80 31.57 2.61
C ARG A 158 -10.36 30.13 2.37
N LEU A 159 -11.16 29.18 2.79
CA LEU A 159 -10.94 27.75 2.51
C LEU A 159 -11.12 27.51 1.00
N VAL A 160 -10.02 27.18 0.32
CA VAL A 160 -10.02 26.85 -1.11
C VAL A 160 -9.95 25.36 -1.36
N ARG A 161 -9.30 24.60 -0.45
CA ARG A 161 -9.06 23.18 -0.64
C ARG A 161 -9.03 22.40 0.68
N GLY A 162 -9.55 21.15 0.63
CA GLY A 162 -9.33 20.12 1.63
C GLY A 162 -8.87 18.85 0.94
N ALA A 163 -7.69 18.33 1.32
CA ALA A 163 -7.10 17.14 0.70
C ALA A 163 -6.69 16.11 1.74
N THR A 164 -6.93 14.83 1.47
CA THR A 164 -6.41 13.73 2.29
C THR A 164 -4.89 13.67 2.18
N ARG A 165 -4.19 13.04 3.13
CA ARG A 165 -2.74 12.92 3.09
C ARG A 165 -2.21 12.19 1.85
N GLY A 166 -2.90 11.12 1.42
CA GLY A 166 -2.44 10.26 0.34
C GLY A 166 -1.07 9.64 0.65
N ASP A 167 -0.15 9.71 -0.32
CA ASP A 167 1.25 9.28 -0.17
C ASP A 167 2.17 10.34 0.50
N GLY A 168 1.56 11.41 0.99
CA GLY A 168 2.23 12.55 1.59
C GLY A 168 2.65 13.65 0.60
N ARG A 169 2.71 13.37 -0.71
CA ARG A 169 2.94 14.35 -1.78
C ARG A 169 1.63 14.73 -2.46
N THR A 170 0.83 13.72 -2.75
CA THR A 170 -0.44 13.88 -3.43
C THR A 170 -1.54 13.22 -2.60
N GLY A 171 -2.62 13.93 -2.36
CA GLY A 171 -3.82 13.45 -1.69
C GLY A 171 -5.02 13.44 -2.62
N GLU A 172 -6.20 13.19 -2.08
CA GLU A 172 -7.48 13.24 -2.76
C GLU A 172 -8.21 14.53 -2.40
N ASP A 173 -8.74 15.23 -3.40
CA ASP A 173 -9.57 16.41 -3.18
C ASP A 173 -10.91 16.02 -2.55
N VAL A 174 -11.09 16.35 -1.29
CA VAL A 174 -12.32 16.13 -0.52
C VAL A 174 -12.94 17.46 -0.08
N THR A 175 -12.62 18.55 -0.77
CA THR A 175 -13.09 19.91 -0.44
C THR A 175 -14.59 19.99 -0.22
N PRO A 176 -15.48 19.43 -1.08
CA PRO A 176 -16.92 19.49 -0.87
C PRO A 176 -17.35 18.80 0.43
N ASN A 177 -16.69 17.71 0.80
CA ASN A 177 -16.97 16.94 2.03
C ASN A 177 -16.49 17.72 3.26
N VAL A 178 -15.27 18.25 3.23
CA VAL A 178 -14.69 19.07 4.31
C VAL A 178 -15.57 20.26 4.65
N ARG A 179 -16.13 20.97 3.66
CA ARG A 179 -17.02 22.11 3.87
C ARG A 179 -18.30 21.76 4.63
N THR A 180 -18.64 20.48 4.74
CA THR A 180 -19.82 20.04 5.51
C THR A 180 -19.52 19.88 7.00
N ILE A 181 -18.24 19.90 7.41
CA ILE A 181 -17.82 19.73 8.80
C ILE A 181 -17.93 21.08 9.50
N ARG A 182 -18.81 21.18 10.47
CA ARG A 182 -19.21 22.48 11.08
C ARG A 182 -18.08 23.23 11.77
N GLU A 183 -17.07 22.53 12.26
CA GLU A 183 -15.94 23.12 12.99
C GLU A 183 -14.87 23.68 12.07
N ILE A 184 -14.91 23.38 10.79
CA ILE A 184 -13.97 23.89 9.80
C ILE A 184 -14.51 25.20 9.24
N PRO A 185 -13.91 26.36 9.57
CA PRO A 185 -14.42 27.63 9.10
C PRO A 185 -14.16 27.79 7.60
N GLU A 186 -15.15 28.26 6.84
CA GLU A 186 -14.96 28.65 5.44
C GLU A 186 -14.10 29.93 5.31
N ARG A 187 -14.04 30.73 6.37
CA ARG A 187 -13.19 31.90 6.49
C ARG A 187 -12.53 31.94 7.86
N LEU A 188 -11.24 32.17 7.85
CA LEU A 188 -10.48 32.44 9.07
C LEU A 188 -10.99 33.72 9.73
N ALA A 189 -11.06 33.73 11.05
CA ALA A 189 -11.42 34.87 11.85
C ALA A 189 -10.29 35.91 11.86
N GLY A 190 -10.59 37.18 12.25
CA GLY A 190 -9.63 38.25 12.36
C GLY A 190 -9.49 39.08 11.07
N ASP A 191 -8.85 40.28 11.23
CA ASP A 191 -8.77 41.27 10.16
C ASP A 191 -7.58 41.06 9.21
N ASN A 192 -6.58 40.27 9.60
CA ASN A 192 -5.34 40.03 8.84
C ASN A 192 -5.02 38.53 8.75
N PRO A 193 -5.82 37.71 8.05
CA PRO A 193 -5.47 36.34 7.80
C PRO A 193 -4.25 36.22 6.88
N PRO A 194 -3.43 35.17 6.98
CA PRO A 194 -2.33 34.90 6.05
C PRO A 194 -2.77 34.87 4.59
N ASP A 195 -1.90 35.30 3.67
CA ASP A 195 -2.17 35.20 2.23
C ASP A 195 -2.31 33.74 1.78
N LEU A 196 -1.49 32.84 2.35
CA LEU A 196 -1.56 31.39 2.17
C LEU A 196 -1.36 30.72 3.52
N LEU A 197 -2.17 29.71 3.84
CA LEU A 197 -2.01 28.86 5.02
C LEU A 197 -2.47 27.46 4.70
N GLU A 198 -1.55 26.48 4.77
CA GLU A 198 -1.90 25.07 4.88
C GLU A 198 -2.03 24.67 6.35
N VAL A 199 -3.18 24.11 6.71
CA VAL A 199 -3.49 23.65 8.06
C VAL A 199 -3.58 22.13 8.05
N ARG A 200 -2.82 21.47 8.90
CA ARG A 200 -2.78 20.02 9.05
C ARG A 200 -3.51 19.59 10.29
N GLY A 201 -4.36 18.59 10.16
CA GLY A 201 -5.15 18.09 11.26
C GLY A 201 -5.62 16.66 11.03
N GLU A 202 -6.40 16.20 11.98
CA GLU A 202 -7.02 14.87 11.96
C GLU A 202 -8.55 15.03 12.01
N ILE A 203 -9.25 14.43 11.04
CA ILE A 203 -10.71 14.30 11.07
C ILE A 203 -11.05 13.01 11.79
N TYR A 204 -11.91 13.11 12.79
CA TYR A 204 -12.27 12.01 13.65
C TYR A 204 -13.77 11.88 13.86
N PHE A 205 -14.17 10.73 14.37
CA PHE A 205 -15.52 10.47 14.82
C PHE A 205 -15.57 10.58 16.34
N PRO A 206 -16.39 11.47 16.93
CA PRO A 206 -16.63 11.42 18.37
C PRO A 206 -17.18 10.06 18.79
N VAL A 207 -16.69 9.51 19.92
CA VAL A 207 -17.07 8.17 20.40
C VAL A 207 -18.60 8.03 20.56
N SER A 208 -19.28 9.06 21.11
CA SER A 208 -20.74 9.07 21.23
C SER A 208 -21.45 9.06 19.87
N ALA A 209 -21.03 9.91 18.93
CA ALA A 209 -21.63 9.98 17.61
C ALA A 209 -21.40 8.69 16.80
N PHE A 210 -20.25 8.02 17.00
CA PHE A 210 -19.97 6.71 16.41
C PHE A 210 -20.92 5.63 16.94
N ALA A 211 -21.19 5.61 18.24
CA ALA A 211 -22.13 4.68 18.85
C ALA A 211 -23.55 4.88 18.29
N ASP A 212 -24.02 6.14 18.18
CA ASP A 212 -25.32 6.49 17.63
C ASP A 212 -25.44 6.09 16.14
N LEU A 213 -24.38 6.32 15.35
CA LEU A 213 -24.35 5.90 13.95
C LEU A 213 -24.49 4.38 13.83
N ASN A 214 -23.73 3.63 14.60
CA ASN A 214 -23.77 2.17 14.55
C ASN A 214 -25.13 1.63 15.00
N ALA A 215 -25.74 2.19 16.03
CA ALA A 215 -27.10 1.84 16.44
C ALA A 215 -28.11 2.05 15.29
N SER A 216 -28.04 3.20 14.63
CA SER A 216 -28.90 3.51 13.48
C SER A 216 -28.65 2.57 12.28
N LEU A 217 -27.41 2.17 12.00
CA LEU A 217 -27.09 1.21 10.95
C LEU A 217 -27.69 -0.17 11.25
N VAL A 218 -27.59 -0.62 12.49
CA VAL A 218 -28.17 -1.91 12.92
C VAL A 218 -29.71 -1.87 12.81
N GLU A 219 -30.37 -0.79 13.22
CA GLU A 219 -31.83 -0.60 13.05
C GLU A 219 -32.24 -0.64 11.57
N GLN A 220 -31.39 -0.14 10.67
CA GLN A 220 -31.62 -0.19 9.21
C GLN A 220 -31.23 -1.54 8.59
N GLY A 221 -30.83 -2.56 9.38
CA GLY A 221 -30.37 -3.84 8.90
C GLY A 221 -29.04 -3.79 8.14
N LYS A 222 -28.24 -2.73 8.33
CA LYS A 222 -26.91 -2.58 7.75
C LYS A 222 -25.82 -3.00 8.72
N ALA A 223 -24.67 -3.41 8.22
CA ALA A 223 -23.52 -3.71 9.03
C ALA A 223 -22.99 -2.44 9.70
N PRO A 224 -22.69 -2.47 11.02
CA PRO A 224 -22.04 -1.36 11.71
C PRO A 224 -20.58 -1.21 11.26
N PHE A 225 -20.01 -0.02 11.45
CA PHE A 225 -18.58 0.19 11.28
C PHE A 225 -17.76 -0.49 12.37
N ALA A 226 -16.57 -0.97 12.03
CA ALA A 226 -15.72 -1.69 12.96
C ALA A 226 -15.10 -0.80 14.03
N ASN A 227 -14.68 0.43 13.69
CA ASN A 227 -14.08 1.39 14.60
C ASN A 227 -14.33 2.85 14.17
N PRO A 228 -14.12 3.85 15.06
CA PRO A 228 -14.34 5.27 14.75
C PRO A 228 -13.44 5.79 13.61
N ARG A 229 -12.17 5.36 13.54
CA ARG A 229 -11.23 5.76 12.49
C ARG A 229 -11.73 5.36 11.08
N ASN A 230 -12.09 4.08 10.89
CA ASN A 230 -12.60 3.60 9.60
C ASN A 230 -13.94 4.25 9.26
N ALA A 231 -14.78 4.51 10.28
CA ALA A 231 -16.02 5.26 10.10
C ALA A 231 -15.76 6.70 9.65
N ALA A 232 -14.76 7.39 10.22
CA ALA A 232 -14.35 8.73 9.83
C ALA A 232 -13.83 8.75 8.38
N ALA A 233 -12.89 7.87 8.05
CA ALA A 233 -12.34 7.74 6.71
C ALA A 233 -13.40 7.44 5.66
N GLY A 234 -14.25 6.43 5.92
CA GLY A 234 -15.35 6.07 5.03
C GLY A 234 -16.43 7.15 4.92
N SER A 235 -16.66 7.95 5.97
CA SER A 235 -17.64 9.05 5.98
C SER A 235 -17.12 10.30 5.29
N LEU A 236 -15.83 10.62 5.41
CA LEU A 236 -15.23 11.76 4.71
C LEU A 236 -15.13 11.51 3.20
N ARG A 237 -14.84 10.28 2.78
CA ARG A 237 -14.63 9.90 1.37
C ARG A 237 -15.93 9.44 0.70
N GLN A 238 -17.06 10.11 0.99
CA GLN A 238 -18.35 9.88 0.32
C GLN A 238 -18.44 10.68 -0.97
N LYS A 239 -18.93 10.06 -2.05
CA LYS A 239 -19.19 10.76 -3.33
C LYS A 239 -20.25 11.85 -3.19
N ASP A 240 -21.21 11.66 -2.29
CA ASP A 240 -22.22 12.65 -1.94
C ASP A 240 -21.87 13.34 -0.62
N PRO A 241 -21.45 14.62 -0.64
CA PRO A 241 -21.10 15.37 0.57
C PRO A 241 -22.23 15.46 1.61
N ARG A 242 -23.52 15.30 1.18
CA ARG A 242 -24.67 15.28 2.10
C ARG A 242 -24.60 14.09 3.08
N ILE A 243 -24.04 12.98 2.64
CA ILE A 243 -23.80 11.83 3.51
C ILE A 243 -22.74 12.20 4.56
N THR A 244 -21.64 12.83 4.18
CA THR A 244 -20.61 13.35 5.11
C THR A 244 -21.24 14.31 6.11
N ALA A 245 -22.08 15.25 5.65
CA ALA A 245 -22.77 16.22 6.52
C ALA A 245 -23.62 15.56 7.62
N SER A 246 -24.22 14.39 7.31
CA SER A 246 -25.07 13.65 8.26
C SER A 246 -24.30 12.85 9.32
N ARG A 247 -22.96 12.75 9.19
CA ARG A 247 -22.14 11.85 10.02
C ARG A 247 -21.66 12.44 11.33
N GLY A 248 -21.65 13.76 11.48
CA GLY A 248 -21.20 14.42 12.71
C GLY A 248 -19.68 14.34 12.93
N LEU A 249 -18.90 14.29 11.83
CA LEU A 249 -17.45 14.35 11.89
C LEU A 249 -16.95 15.63 12.52
N ARG A 250 -15.83 15.54 13.23
CA ARG A 250 -15.11 16.67 13.86
C ARG A 250 -13.66 16.68 13.39
N MET A 251 -12.95 17.76 13.69
CA MET A 251 -11.54 17.94 13.36
C MET A 251 -10.75 18.45 14.57
N VAL A 252 -9.51 18.05 14.65
CA VAL A 252 -8.50 18.71 15.49
C VAL A 252 -7.30 19.10 14.63
N VAL A 253 -6.83 20.32 14.80
CA VAL A 253 -5.64 20.84 14.12
C VAL A 253 -4.40 20.56 14.96
N HIS A 254 -3.36 20.04 14.34
CA HIS A 254 -2.10 19.69 15.01
C HIS A 254 -0.84 20.26 14.33
N GLY A 255 -0.98 21.03 13.24
CA GLY A 255 0.17 21.61 12.56
C GLY A 255 -0.18 22.50 11.40
N ILE A 256 0.86 23.11 10.84
CA ILE A 256 0.81 23.95 9.66
C ILE A 256 1.81 23.45 8.63
N GLY A 257 1.48 23.65 7.35
CA GLY A 257 2.37 23.42 6.21
C GLY A 257 2.83 24.74 5.59
N ALA A 258 2.70 24.82 4.25
CA ALA A 258 3.05 26.01 3.47
C ALA A 258 2.27 27.25 3.95
N ARG A 259 2.96 28.38 4.05
CA ARG A 259 2.39 29.61 4.57
C ARG A 259 3.06 30.85 4.00
N VAL A 260 2.28 31.90 3.79
CA VAL A 260 2.75 33.23 3.38
C VAL A 260 2.01 34.26 4.23
N GLY A 261 2.76 35.18 4.81
CA GLY A 261 2.20 36.23 5.68
C GLY A 261 2.06 35.82 7.16
N PHE A 262 2.59 34.62 7.55
CA PHE A 262 2.63 34.19 8.94
C PHE A 262 3.93 33.43 9.24
N THR A 263 4.64 33.83 10.31
CA THR A 263 5.90 33.21 10.74
C THR A 263 5.84 32.91 12.22
N PRO A 264 5.39 31.70 12.63
CA PRO A 264 5.37 31.31 14.04
C PRO A 264 6.79 31.15 14.57
N THR A 265 7.02 31.56 15.82
CA THR A 265 8.28 31.39 16.53
C THR A 265 8.36 30.04 17.21
N SER A 266 7.19 29.51 17.60
CA SER A 266 7.06 28.20 18.26
C SER A 266 5.80 27.47 17.80
N GLN A 267 5.71 26.19 18.10
CA GLN A 267 4.54 25.36 17.83
C GLN A 267 3.35 25.81 18.67
N SER A 268 3.59 26.18 19.94
CA SER A 268 2.60 26.74 20.85
C SER A 268 2.02 28.06 20.30
N HIS A 269 2.87 28.98 19.81
CA HIS A 269 2.43 30.22 19.16
C HIS A 269 1.58 29.92 17.91
N ALA A 270 1.97 28.90 17.13
CA ALA A 270 1.16 28.48 15.99
C ALA A 270 -0.24 28.02 16.40
N TYR A 271 -0.37 27.25 17.50
CA TYR A 271 -1.68 26.77 17.99
C TYR A 271 -2.55 27.91 18.52
N GLU A 272 -1.97 28.87 19.23
CA GLU A 272 -2.68 30.07 19.67
C GLU A 272 -3.23 30.87 18.48
N ALA A 273 -2.41 31.12 17.46
CA ALA A 273 -2.83 31.81 16.23
C ALA A 273 -3.93 31.04 15.48
N LEU A 274 -3.80 29.73 15.35
CA LEU A 274 -4.82 28.89 14.71
C LEU A 274 -6.16 28.95 15.46
N LYS A 275 -6.12 28.97 16.81
CA LYS A 275 -7.29 29.13 17.66
C LYS A 275 -7.93 30.52 17.52
N GLU A 276 -7.12 31.59 17.45
CA GLU A 276 -7.59 32.95 17.19
C GLU A 276 -8.26 33.08 15.81
N TRP A 277 -7.79 32.35 14.81
CA TRP A 277 -8.43 32.30 13.49
C TRP A 277 -9.67 31.40 13.44
N GLY A 278 -10.09 30.80 14.56
CA GLY A 278 -11.31 30.01 14.68
C GLY A 278 -11.15 28.56 14.21
N LEU A 279 -9.93 28.08 14.07
CA LEU A 279 -9.67 26.68 13.73
C LEU A 279 -9.73 25.78 14.99
N PRO A 280 -10.21 24.52 14.86
CA PRO A 280 -10.41 23.63 16.01
C PRO A 280 -9.08 23.04 16.49
N THR A 281 -8.37 23.76 17.35
CA THR A 281 -7.18 23.26 18.05
C THR A 281 -7.57 22.51 19.32
N SER A 282 -6.73 21.55 19.73
CA SER A 282 -6.92 20.86 21.02
C SER A 282 -6.62 21.80 22.19
N ASP A 283 -7.42 21.77 23.25
CA ASP A 283 -7.11 22.43 24.53
C ASP A 283 -6.27 21.52 25.46
N ARG A 284 -5.91 20.32 25.00
CA ARG A 284 -5.22 19.30 25.81
C ARG A 284 -3.71 19.23 25.55
N TRP A 285 -3.15 20.08 24.69
CA TRP A 285 -1.69 20.14 24.56
C TRP A 285 -1.06 20.80 25.81
N LYS A 286 0.16 20.38 26.14
CA LYS A 286 0.92 20.89 27.29
C LYS A 286 2.36 21.17 26.86
N LEU A 287 2.87 22.37 27.22
CA LEU A 287 4.28 22.71 27.09
C LEU A 287 5.00 22.18 28.33
N VAL A 288 6.12 21.48 28.14
CA VAL A 288 6.95 20.88 29.19
C VAL A 288 8.42 21.14 28.94
N ASP A 289 9.20 21.26 30.02
CA ASP A 289 10.59 21.69 29.96
C ASP A 289 11.59 20.53 29.80
N ASP A 290 11.16 19.31 30.12
CA ASP A 290 12.04 18.14 30.18
C ASP A 290 11.31 16.80 29.95
N LEU A 291 12.10 15.71 29.94
CA LEU A 291 11.57 14.35 29.80
C LEU A 291 10.63 13.95 30.96
N ALA A 292 10.83 14.49 32.18
CA ALA A 292 9.97 14.18 33.30
C ALA A 292 8.53 14.70 33.06
N GLY A 293 8.41 15.92 32.53
CA GLY A 293 7.11 16.48 32.12
C GLY A 293 6.47 15.71 30.97
N VAL A 294 7.27 15.20 30.01
CA VAL A 294 6.76 14.33 28.93
C VAL A 294 6.21 13.02 29.52
N ARG A 295 6.95 12.37 30.41
CA ARG A 295 6.53 11.13 31.10
C ARG A 295 5.24 11.32 31.89
N GLU A 296 5.10 12.44 32.63
CA GLU A 296 3.89 12.78 33.37
C GLU A 296 2.67 12.87 32.43
N TYR A 297 2.83 13.55 31.28
CA TYR A 297 1.76 13.69 30.28
C TYR A 297 1.36 12.32 29.68
N ILE A 298 2.34 11.50 29.30
CA ILE A 298 2.11 10.15 28.77
C ILE A 298 1.37 9.28 29.80
N ALA A 299 1.85 9.25 31.06
CA ALA A 299 1.23 8.44 32.11
C ALA A 299 -0.21 8.88 32.38
N TYR A 300 -0.45 10.19 32.49
CA TYR A 300 -1.79 10.73 32.72
C TYR A 300 -2.78 10.29 31.65
N TYR A 301 -2.47 10.46 30.39
CA TYR A 301 -3.39 10.06 29.31
C TYR A 301 -3.39 8.55 29.02
N GLY A 302 -2.39 7.81 29.48
CA GLY A 302 -2.42 6.35 29.54
C GLY A 302 -3.55 5.82 30.44
N GLU A 303 -3.72 6.44 31.61
CA GLU A 303 -4.78 6.11 32.57
C GLU A 303 -6.15 6.69 32.18
N HIS A 304 -6.16 7.86 31.50
CA HIS A 304 -7.37 8.61 31.13
C HIS A 304 -7.68 8.53 29.64
N ARG A 305 -7.26 7.43 28.98
CA ARG A 305 -7.38 7.23 27.54
C ARG A 305 -8.82 7.34 27.04
N HIS A 306 -9.78 6.89 27.84
CA HIS A 306 -11.21 6.87 27.50
C HIS A 306 -12.00 8.08 28.00
N ASP A 307 -11.35 9.05 28.66
CA ASP A 307 -12.00 10.25 29.20
C ASP A 307 -12.03 11.39 28.16
N VAL A 308 -11.60 11.12 26.94
CA VAL A 308 -11.61 12.09 25.83
C VAL A 308 -12.73 11.76 24.83
N GLU A 309 -13.16 12.76 24.08
CA GLU A 309 -14.28 12.65 23.14
C GLU A 309 -13.96 11.83 21.87
N HIS A 310 -12.72 11.46 21.66
CA HIS A 310 -12.22 10.70 20.50
C HIS A 310 -11.27 9.58 20.95
N GLU A 311 -11.08 8.59 20.11
CA GLU A 311 -10.04 7.59 20.36
C GLU A 311 -8.64 8.20 20.16
N ILE A 312 -7.70 7.72 20.99
CA ILE A 312 -6.28 8.06 20.90
C ILE A 312 -5.44 6.78 20.88
N ASP A 313 -4.40 6.76 20.07
CA ASP A 313 -3.46 5.63 19.98
C ASP A 313 -2.09 5.95 20.61
N GLY A 314 -1.95 7.15 21.20
CA GLY A 314 -0.73 7.59 21.82
C GLY A 314 -0.67 9.09 22.13
N VAL A 315 0.55 9.58 22.27
CA VAL A 315 0.91 10.98 22.49
C VAL A 315 1.93 11.39 21.43
N VAL A 316 1.81 12.60 20.91
CA VAL A 316 2.83 13.19 20.02
C VAL A 316 3.64 14.19 20.83
N ILE A 317 4.95 14.05 20.77
CA ILE A 317 5.92 14.95 21.39
C ILE A 317 6.65 15.71 20.28
N LYS A 318 6.68 17.03 20.37
CA LYS A 318 7.34 17.91 19.39
C LYS A 318 8.25 18.90 20.12
N ILE A 319 9.35 19.31 19.49
CA ILE A 319 10.11 20.48 19.95
C ILE A 319 9.26 21.73 19.69
N ASP A 320 9.11 22.59 20.70
CA ASP A 320 8.29 23.78 20.54
C ASP A 320 8.90 24.85 19.62
N SER A 321 10.21 25.04 19.65
CA SER A 321 10.92 26.05 18.84
C SER A 321 10.94 25.71 17.34
N VAL A 322 10.27 26.51 16.51
CA VAL A 322 10.24 26.35 15.04
C VAL A 322 11.63 26.51 14.41
N ALA A 323 12.48 27.40 14.96
CA ALA A 323 13.86 27.54 14.49
C ALA A 323 14.69 26.27 14.69
N LEU A 324 14.48 25.57 15.83
CA LEU A 324 15.12 24.27 16.09
C LEU A 324 14.53 23.17 15.20
N GLN A 325 13.22 23.17 14.95
CA GLN A 325 12.58 22.25 14.03
C GLN A 325 13.22 22.32 12.63
N GLY A 326 13.42 23.56 12.12
CA GLY A 326 14.07 23.79 10.83
C GLY A 326 15.52 23.30 10.80
N ARG A 327 16.29 23.51 11.89
CA ARG A 327 17.70 23.07 11.99
C ARG A 327 17.85 21.55 12.06
N LEU A 328 16.98 20.87 12.81
CA LEU A 328 16.98 19.40 12.95
C LEU A 328 16.48 18.71 11.68
N GLY A 329 15.59 19.40 10.95
CA GLY A 329 15.09 18.93 9.68
C GLY A 329 14.25 17.66 9.79
N SER A 330 14.20 16.92 8.70
CA SER A 330 13.42 15.69 8.57
C SER A 330 14.20 14.62 7.80
N THR A 331 13.76 13.39 7.95
CA THR A 331 14.08 12.28 7.04
C THR A 331 13.16 12.37 5.82
N SER A 332 13.32 11.46 4.86
CA SER A 332 12.36 11.31 3.75
C SER A 332 10.93 11.00 4.22
N ARG A 333 10.75 10.47 5.43
CA ARG A 333 9.47 9.99 5.96
C ARG A 333 8.94 10.83 7.12
N ALA A 334 9.78 11.21 8.07
CA ALA A 334 9.38 11.78 9.35
C ALA A 334 10.25 12.97 9.77
N PRO A 335 9.71 13.95 10.51
CA PRO A 335 10.49 15.00 11.13
C PRO A 335 11.37 14.43 12.25
N ARG A 336 12.61 14.96 12.42
CA ARG A 336 13.50 14.56 13.51
C ARG A 336 13.13 15.20 14.84
N TRP A 337 12.36 16.28 14.81
CA TRP A 337 11.95 17.09 15.94
C TRP A 337 10.60 16.70 16.54
N ALA A 338 9.99 15.62 16.05
CA ALA A 338 8.73 15.08 16.56
C ALA A 338 8.77 13.55 16.60
N ILE A 339 8.09 12.98 17.59
CA ILE A 339 7.97 11.52 17.77
C ILE A 339 6.57 11.19 18.30
N ALA A 340 6.05 10.02 17.96
CA ALA A 340 4.82 9.49 18.52
C ALA A 340 5.11 8.38 19.54
N PHE A 341 4.75 8.60 20.79
CA PHE A 341 4.71 7.53 21.79
C PHE A 341 3.39 6.78 21.65
N LYS A 342 3.45 5.49 21.34
CA LYS A 342 2.29 4.61 21.13
C LYS A 342 1.94 3.88 22.42
N TYR A 343 0.67 3.98 22.83
CA TYR A 343 0.19 3.16 23.94
C TYR A 343 0.14 1.69 23.56
N PRO A 344 0.38 0.78 24.51
CA PRO A 344 0.15 -0.63 24.27
C PRO A 344 -1.32 -0.86 23.88
N PRO A 345 -1.57 -1.79 22.93
CA PRO A 345 -2.93 -2.18 22.58
C PRO A 345 -3.71 -2.68 23.79
N GLU A 346 -5.00 -2.33 23.85
CA GLU A 346 -5.89 -2.85 24.88
C GLU A 346 -6.07 -4.35 24.72
N GLU A 347 -5.86 -5.09 25.81
CA GLU A 347 -6.04 -6.53 25.89
C GLU A 347 -7.26 -6.87 26.75
N VAL A 348 -8.12 -7.74 26.24
CA VAL A 348 -9.30 -8.23 26.94
C VAL A 348 -9.38 -9.74 26.86
N THR A 349 -10.09 -10.35 27.79
CA THR A 349 -10.36 -11.79 27.73
C THR A 349 -11.79 -12.06 27.26
N THR A 350 -11.95 -13.09 26.43
CA THR A 350 -13.26 -13.56 25.99
C THR A 350 -13.23 -15.05 25.71
N LYS A 351 -14.42 -15.64 25.51
CA LYS A 351 -14.54 -17.08 25.26
C LYS A 351 -14.41 -17.38 23.77
N LEU A 352 -13.57 -18.35 23.43
CA LEU A 352 -13.44 -18.92 22.08
C LEU A 352 -14.56 -19.97 21.89
N LEU A 353 -15.61 -19.58 21.18
CA LEU A 353 -16.78 -20.42 20.95
C LEU A 353 -16.52 -21.49 19.90
N ASP A 354 -15.83 -21.13 18.81
CA ASP A 354 -15.46 -22.06 17.73
C ASP A 354 -14.26 -21.50 16.94
N ILE A 355 -13.67 -22.32 16.08
CA ILE A 355 -12.70 -21.91 15.05
C ILE A 355 -13.24 -22.39 13.72
N ASP A 356 -13.59 -21.47 12.85
CA ASP A 356 -14.08 -21.74 11.51
C ASP A 356 -13.03 -21.33 10.46
N VAL A 357 -13.24 -21.66 9.19
CA VAL A 357 -12.31 -21.36 8.11
C VAL A 357 -12.98 -20.60 6.97
N ASN A 358 -12.28 -19.61 6.43
CA ASN A 358 -12.70 -18.89 5.23
C ASN A 358 -11.81 -19.26 4.03
N VAL A 359 -12.39 -19.24 2.83
CA VAL A 359 -11.69 -19.55 1.57
C VAL A 359 -11.59 -18.28 0.74
N GLY A 360 -10.41 -17.71 0.69
CA GLY A 360 -10.14 -16.47 -0.05
C GLY A 360 -10.09 -16.67 -1.58
N ARG A 361 -10.02 -15.58 -2.34
CA ARG A 361 -10.04 -15.57 -3.81
C ARG A 361 -8.96 -16.41 -4.49
N THR A 362 -7.80 -16.59 -3.84
CA THR A 362 -6.68 -17.43 -4.33
C THR A 362 -6.72 -18.86 -3.78
N GLY A 363 -7.84 -19.25 -3.19
CA GLY A 363 -8.03 -20.56 -2.58
C GLY A 363 -7.42 -20.72 -1.19
N ARG A 364 -6.70 -19.76 -0.64
CA ARG A 364 -6.14 -19.83 0.72
C ARG A 364 -7.26 -20.04 1.73
N VAL A 365 -7.09 -21.06 2.58
CA VAL A 365 -8.04 -21.41 3.64
C VAL A 365 -7.47 -20.93 4.96
N THR A 366 -8.13 -19.89 5.51
CA THR A 366 -7.65 -19.17 6.69
C THR A 366 -8.57 -19.43 7.87
N PRO A 367 -8.06 -19.98 9.00
CA PRO A 367 -8.84 -20.13 10.21
C PRO A 367 -9.08 -18.77 10.88
N PHE A 368 -10.24 -18.62 11.48
CA PHE A 368 -10.59 -17.47 12.33
C PHE A 368 -11.37 -17.92 13.56
N ALA A 369 -11.17 -17.21 14.66
CA ALA A 369 -11.85 -17.44 15.93
C ALA A 369 -13.27 -16.86 15.90
N VAL A 370 -14.25 -17.64 16.34
CA VAL A 370 -15.61 -17.19 16.65
C VAL A 370 -15.67 -17.00 18.17
N LEU A 371 -15.95 -15.79 18.60
CA LEU A 371 -15.80 -15.34 19.98
C LEU A 371 -17.14 -14.99 20.62
N GLU A 372 -17.25 -15.14 21.93
CA GLU A 372 -18.25 -14.41 22.68
C GLU A 372 -18.01 -12.91 22.49
N PRO A 373 -19.02 -12.12 22.05
CA PRO A 373 -18.81 -10.71 21.74
C PRO A 373 -18.28 -9.93 22.93
N VAL A 374 -17.16 -9.24 22.76
CA VAL A 374 -16.48 -8.45 23.77
C VAL A 374 -16.13 -7.06 23.26
N LYS A 375 -16.18 -6.05 24.11
CA LYS A 375 -15.72 -4.71 23.76
C LYS A 375 -14.22 -4.61 23.98
N VAL A 376 -13.51 -4.08 22.97
CA VAL A 376 -12.08 -3.78 23.02
C VAL A 376 -11.77 -2.61 22.09
N ALA A 377 -11.02 -1.64 22.57
CA ALA A 377 -10.66 -0.42 21.86
C ALA A 377 -11.85 0.17 21.06
N GLY A 378 -12.91 0.56 21.80
CA GLY A 378 -14.08 1.26 21.25
C GLY A 378 -15.01 0.44 20.34
N SER A 379 -14.78 -0.86 20.09
CA SER A 379 -15.65 -1.69 19.24
C SER A 379 -15.97 -3.04 19.85
N THR A 380 -17.09 -3.64 19.40
CA THR A 380 -17.47 -5.02 19.78
C THR A 380 -16.87 -5.99 18.79
N VAL A 381 -16.06 -6.92 19.29
CA VAL A 381 -15.38 -7.97 18.51
C VAL A 381 -16.04 -9.32 18.79
N ALA A 382 -16.44 -10.01 17.73
CA ALA A 382 -16.98 -11.37 17.74
C ALA A 382 -16.18 -12.35 16.87
N LEU A 383 -15.31 -11.83 16.01
CA LEU A 383 -14.44 -12.62 15.12
C LEU A 383 -13.01 -12.08 15.19
N ALA A 384 -12.01 -12.97 15.20
CA ALA A 384 -10.61 -12.61 15.19
C ALA A 384 -9.80 -13.52 14.27
N THR A 385 -8.76 -12.99 13.63
CA THR A 385 -7.90 -13.79 12.77
C THR A 385 -7.03 -14.76 13.56
N LEU A 386 -6.78 -15.94 12.96
CA LEU A 386 -5.82 -16.92 13.43
C LEU A 386 -4.75 -17.22 12.36
N HIS A 387 -4.73 -16.43 11.29
CA HIS A 387 -3.75 -16.40 10.20
C HIS A 387 -3.58 -17.71 9.43
N ASN A 388 -3.21 -18.81 10.08
CA ASN A 388 -3.06 -20.14 9.48
C ASN A 388 -3.09 -21.26 10.56
N ALA A 389 -3.18 -22.52 10.15
CA ALA A 389 -3.28 -23.64 11.07
C ALA A 389 -2.07 -23.77 12.01
N ARG A 390 -0.84 -23.48 11.54
CA ARG A 390 0.35 -23.53 12.40
C ARG A 390 0.33 -22.46 13.48
N GLU A 391 -0.25 -21.29 13.21
CA GLU A 391 -0.45 -20.24 14.22
C GLU A 391 -1.44 -20.70 15.30
N VAL A 392 -2.50 -21.41 14.93
CA VAL A 392 -3.44 -21.98 15.92
C VAL A 392 -2.71 -22.97 16.84
N GLU A 393 -1.88 -23.84 16.26
CA GLU A 393 -1.06 -24.78 17.03
C GLU A 393 -0.03 -24.08 17.89
N ARG A 394 0.71 -23.12 17.31
CA ARG A 394 1.75 -22.33 18.01
C ARG A 394 1.19 -21.55 19.20
N LYS A 395 0.03 -20.93 19.02
CA LYS A 395 -0.69 -20.19 20.07
C LYS A 395 -1.30 -21.13 21.12
N GLY A 396 -1.47 -22.39 20.81
CA GLY A 396 -2.00 -23.42 21.70
C GLY A 396 -3.44 -23.18 22.12
N VAL A 397 -4.24 -22.52 21.28
CA VAL A 397 -5.65 -22.21 21.56
C VAL A 397 -6.55 -23.38 21.19
N TRP A 398 -7.48 -23.69 22.06
CA TRP A 398 -8.48 -24.77 21.88
C TRP A 398 -9.88 -24.16 21.90
N ILE A 399 -10.77 -24.73 21.13
CA ILE A 399 -12.19 -24.34 21.14
C ILE A 399 -12.77 -24.59 22.51
N GLY A 400 -13.38 -23.57 23.10
CA GLY A 400 -13.86 -23.58 24.49
C GLY A 400 -12.96 -22.84 25.47
N ASP A 401 -11.72 -22.46 25.07
CA ASP A 401 -10.82 -21.67 25.91
C ASP A 401 -11.37 -20.29 26.24
N THR A 402 -10.94 -19.75 27.37
CA THR A 402 -10.88 -18.32 27.58
C THR A 402 -9.58 -17.83 26.94
N ILE A 403 -9.64 -16.90 25.99
CA ILE A 403 -8.49 -16.39 25.25
C ILE A 403 -8.25 -14.91 25.56
N VAL A 404 -6.99 -14.49 25.40
CA VAL A 404 -6.63 -13.07 25.41
C VAL A 404 -6.74 -12.56 23.97
N LEU A 405 -7.50 -11.50 23.83
CA LEU A 405 -7.76 -10.82 22.57
C LEU A 405 -7.21 -9.39 22.64
N ARG A 406 -6.54 -8.94 21.61
CA ARG A 406 -6.22 -7.53 21.41
C ARG A 406 -6.63 -7.07 20.03
N LYS A 407 -6.69 -5.76 19.85
CA LYS A 407 -6.70 -5.17 18.52
C LYS A 407 -5.28 -4.73 18.15
N ALA A 408 -4.68 -5.45 17.25
CA ALA A 408 -3.40 -5.08 16.72
C ALA A 408 -3.52 -3.73 15.97
N GLY A 409 -2.77 -2.70 16.44
CA GLY A 409 -2.86 -1.33 15.93
C GLY A 409 -4.25 -0.71 16.06
N ASP A 410 -4.99 -1.07 17.08
CA ASP A 410 -6.39 -0.67 17.34
C ASP A 410 -7.39 -0.98 16.19
N VAL A 411 -7.00 -1.80 15.22
CA VAL A 411 -7.78 -2.11 14.01
C VAL A 411 -8.17 -3.58 13.92
N ILE A 412 -7.19 -4.51 13.94
CA ILE A 412 -7.44 -5.92 13.64
C ILE A 412 -7.52 -6.75 14.92
N PRO A 413 -8.66 -7.43 15.18
CA PRO A 413 -8.75 -8.35 16.29
C PRO A 413 -7.81 -9.55 16.10
N GLU A 414 -6.93 -9.75 17.06
CA GLU A 414 -5.96 -10.84 17.11
C GLU A 414 -6.08 -11.63 18.41
N VAL A 415 -6.07 -12.93 18.30
CA VAL A 415 -5.97 -13.84 19.46
C VAL A 415 -4.51 -13.98 19.84
N LEU A 416 -4.14 -13.61 21.07
CA LEU A 416 -2.77 -13.75 21.57
C LEU A 416 -2.49 -15.18 22.04
N GLY A 417 -3.39 -15.75 22.81
CA GLY A 417 -3.24 -17.10 23.36
C GLY A 417 -4.36 -17.42 24.35
N PRO A 418 -4.37 -18.65 24.89
CA PRO A 418 -5.34 -19.05 25.91
C PRO A 418 -4.90 -18.61 27.29
N VAL A 419 -5.88 -18.39 28.18
CA VAL A 419 -5.68 -18.36 29.63
C VAL A 419 -5.72 -19.80 30.13
N ILE A 420 -4.57 -20.45 30.20
CA ILE A 420 -4.45 -21.89 30.45
C ILE A 420 -5.19 -22.31 31.73
N ASP A 421 -5.08 -21.51 32.80
CA ASP A 421 -5.72 -21.81 34.09
C ASP A 421 -7.25 -21.82 34.04
N LEU A 422 -7.84 -21.24 32.98
CA LEU A 422 -9.28 -21.19 32.77
C LEU A 422 -9.76 -22.18 31.66
N ARG A 423 -8.89 -23.06 31.18
CA ARG A 423 -9.26 -24.04 30.16
C ARG A 423 -10.25 -25.04 30.70
N PRO A 424 -11.43 -25.19 30.11
CA PRO A 424 -12.39 -26.20 30.52
C PRO A 424 -11.96 -27.63 30.13
N ASP A 425 -12.42 -28.62 30.89
CA ASP A 425 -12.06 -30.04 30.64
C ASP A 425 -12.58 -30.56 29.28
N ASP A 426 -13.61 -29.95 28.72
CA ASP A 426 -14.22 -30.28 27.44
C ASP A 426 -13.66 -29.46 26.26
N ALA A 427 -12.60 -28.68 26.46
CA ALA A 427 -11.95 -27.95 25.40
C ALA A 427 -11.38 -28.89 24.34
N ARG A 428 -11.55 -28.56 23.06
CA ARG A 428 -11.14 -29.39 21.93
C ARG A 428 -10.16 -28.67 21.01
N GLN A 429 -9.20 -29.44 20.50
CA GLN A 429 -8.25 -28.91 19.50
C GLN A 429 -8.96 -28.62 18.18
N PHE A 430 -8.53 -27.57 17.52
CA PHE A 430 -8.92 -27.31 16.13
C PHE A 430 -8.22 -28.27 15.18
N VAL A 431 -8.97 -28.83 14.28
CA VAL A 431 -8.46 -29.68 13.20
C VAL A 431 -8.79 -29.00 11.87
N MET A 432 -7.76 -28.70 11.09
CA MET A 432 -7.94 -28.11 9.76
C MET A 432 -8.75 -29.05 8.87
N PRO A 433 -9.80 -28.56 8.19
CA PRO A 433 -10.60 -29.40 7.28
C PRO A 433 -9.73 -30.05 6.21
N ALA A 434 -9.95 -31.34 5.94
CA ALA A 434 -9.26 -32.03 4.84
C ALA A 434 -9.78 -31.61 3.46
N ASN A 435 -11.03 -31.17 3.40
CA ASN A 435 -11.70 -30.75 2.17
C ASN A 435 -12.20 -29.32 2.28
N CYS A 436 -12.26 -28.62 1.15
CA CYS A 436 -12.79 -27.27 1.05
C CYS A 436 -14.26 -27.22 1.52
N PRO A 437 -14.61 -26.37 2.48
CA PRO A 437 -15.99 -26.31 2.99
C PRO A 437 -17.00 -25.84 1.93
N ALA A 438 -16.53 -25.11 0.90
CA ALA A 438 -17.40 -24.56 -0.13
C ALA A 438 -17.62 -25.49 -1.33
N CYS A 439 -16.64 -26.32 -1.71
CA CYS A 439 -16.74 -27.17 -2.92
C CYS A 439 -16.35 -28.62 -2.72
N GLY A 440 -16.00 -29.04 -1.50
CA GLY A 440 -15.64 -30.44 -1.20
C GLY A 440 -14.30 -30.95 -1.75
N THR A 441 -13.58 -30.12 -2.54
CA THR A 441 -12.29 -30.50 -3.11
C THR A 441 -11.24 -30.66 -2.01
N LYS A 442 -10.41 -31.70 -2.10
CA LYS A 442 -9.31 -31.92 -1.15
C LYS A 442 -8.37 -30.73 -1.10
N LEU A 443 -8.11 -30.25 0.10
CA LEU A 443 -7.17 -29.14 0.34
C LEU A 443 -5.72 -29.61 0.27
N ALA A 444 -4.84 -28.80 -0.23
CA ALA A 444 -3.40 -29.05 -0.32
C ALA A 444 -2.60 -27.75 -0.27
N PRO A 445 -1.34 -27.76 0.17
CA PRO A 445 -0.43 -26.63 -0.04
C PRO A 445 -0.10 -26.48 -1.53
N ALA A 446 0.17 -25.27 -2.02
CA ALA A 446 0.54 -25.05 -3.41
C ALA A 446 1.93 -25.63 -3.73
N LYS A 447 2.85 -25.61 -2.76
CA LYS A 447 4.16 -26.27 -2.77
C LYS A 447 4.33 -27.00 -1.44
N GLU A 448 5.14 -28.04 -1.40
CA GLU A 448 5.37 -28.81 -0.14
C GLU A 448 5.91 -27.93 1.01
N SER A 449 6.63 -26.86 0.67
CA SER A 449 7.17 -25.89 1.64
C SER A 449 6.14 -24.86 2.11
N ASP A 450 4.98 -24.76 1.45
CA ASP A 450 3.98 -23.73 1.79
C ASP A 450 3.30 -24.04 3.13
N ILE A 451 3.23 -23.04 3.98
CA ILE A 451 2.46 -23.08 5.24
C ILE A 451 0.96 -23.00 4.95
N ASP A 452 0.59 -22.30 3.89
CA ASP A 452 -0.80 -22.07 3.54
C ASP A 452 -1.45 -23.29 2.88
N ILE A 453 -2.57 -23.71 3.44
CA ILE A 453 -3.43 -24.72 2.84
C ILE A 453 -4.42 -24.05 1.89
N ARG A 454 -4.59 -24.63 0.69
CA ARG A 454 -5.40 -24.03 -0.38
C ARG A 454 -6.39 -25.01 -0.98
N CYS A 455 -7.49 -24.46 -1.48
CA CYS A 455 -8.41 -25.18 -2.35
C CYS A 455 -7.88 -25.09 -3.80
N PRO A 456 -7.46 -26.20 -4.42
CA PRO A 456 -6.91 -26.20 -5.78
C PRO A 456 -7.98 -26.01 -6.87
N ASN A 457 -9.27 -26.07 -6.55
CA ASN A 457 -10.35 -25.81 -7.49
C ASN A 457 -10.48 -24.29 -7.75
N THR A 458 -9.52 -23.72 -8.48
CA THR A 458 -9.49 -22.28 -8.74
C THR A 458 -10.60 -21.81 -9.69
N ARG A 459 -11.07 -22.66 -10.59
CA ARG A 459 -12.05 -22.29 -11.61
C ARG A 459 -13.48 -22.21 -11.06
N SER A 460 -13.94 -23.24 -10.35
CA SER A 460 -15.36 -23.42 -10.04
C SER A 460 -15.69 -23.50 -8.54
N CYS A 461 -14.73 -23.24 -7.63
CA CYS A 461 -15.04 -23.16 -6.21
C CYS A 461 -15.95 -21.93 -5.94
N PRO A 462 -17.17 -22.12 -5.40
CA PRO A 462 -18.10 -21.00 -5.20
C PRO A 462 -17.53 -19.89 -4.30
N ALA A 463 -16.79 -20.25 -3.26
CA ALA A 463 -16.16 -19.26 -2.39
C ALA A 463 -15.09 -18.45 -3.14
N GLN A 464 -14.23 -19.09 -3.92
CA GLN A 464 -13.20 -18.36 -4.71
C GLN A 464 -13.84 -17.48 -5.78
N LEU A 465 -14.87 -17.95 -6.48
CA LEU A 465 -15.63 -17.17 -7.47
C LEU A 465 -16.22 -15.91 -6.83
N ARG A 466 -16.93 -16.07 -5.71
CA ARG A 466 -17.52 -14.96 -4.97
C ARG A 466 -16.49 -13.91 -4.57
N GLU A 467 -15.36 -14.36 -4.01
CA GLU A 467 -14.29 -13.48 -3.58
C GLU A 467 -13.58 -12.77 -4.77
N ARG A 468 -13.49 -13.43 -5.94
CA ARG A 468 -12.96 -12.79 -7.16
C ARG A 468 -13.92 -11.72 -7.70
N VAL A 469 -15.24 -12.03 -7.76
CA VAL A 469 -16.26 -11.03 -8.14
C VAL A 469 -16.27 -9.84 -7.19
N PHE A 470 -16.17 -10.08 -5.88
CA PHE A 470 -16.07 -9.02 -4.90
C PHE A 470 -14.80 -8.17 -5.05
N HIS A 471 -13.65 -8.82 -5.29
CA HIS A 471 -12.38 -8.13 -5.49
C HIS A 471 -12.37 -7.26 -6.73
N LEU A 472 -12.83 -7.79 -7.86
CA LEU A 472 -12.87 -7.03 -9.11
C LEU A 472 -13.82 -5.82 -9.03
N ALA A 473 -14.96 -5.96 -8.29
CA ALA A 473 -15.92 -4.88 -8.07
C ALA A 473 -15.42 -3.82 -7.08
N GLY A 474 -14.38 -4.17 -6.29
CA GLY A 474 -13.83 -3.29 -5.28
C GLY A 474 -13.11 -2.07 -5.84
N ARG A 475 -12.79 -1.12 -4.96
CA ARG A 475 -12.14 0.18 -5.29
C ARG A 475 -10.78 0.02 -5.98
N GLY A 476 -10.05 -1.04 -5.70
CA GLY A 476 -8.76 -1.34 -6.34
C GLY A 476 -8.88 -1.90 -7.75
N GLY A 477 -10.04 -2.51 -8.08
CA GLY A 477 -10.37 -3.04 -9.40
C GLY A 477 -11.22 -2.06 -10.23
N PHE A 478 -12.34 -2.54 -10.73
CA PHE A 478 -13.22 -1.75 -11.58
C PHE A 478 -14.07 -0.71 -10.84
N ASP A 479 -14.17 -0.77 -9.50
CA ASP A 479 -14.94 0.14 -8.65
C ASP A 479 -16.43 0.20 -9.08
N ILE A 480 -17.08 -0.95 -9.04
CA ILE A 480 -18.47 -1.11 -9.49
C ILE A 480 -19.39 -0.95 -8.29
N GLU A 481 -20.00 0.23 -8.14
CA GLU A 481 -21.02 0.44 -7.11
C GLU A 481 -22.20 -0.51 -7.29
N VAL A 482 -22.86 -0.86 -6.18
CA VAL A 482 -23.98 -1.81 -6.07
C VAL A 482 -23.57 -3.26 -6.26
N LEU A 483 -22.38 -3.58 -6.80
CA LEU A 483 -21.86 -4.94 -6.88
C LEU A 483 -21.11 -5.32 -5.60
N GLY A 484 -21.79 -5.21 -4.47
CA GLY A 484 -21.26 -5.68 -3.19
C GLY A 484 -21.39 -7.19 -3.03
N TYR A 485 -20.92 -7.71 -1.89
CA TYR A 485 -20.88 -9.14 -1.58
C TYR A 485 -22.22 -9.88 -1.83
N LYS A 486 -23.35 -9.30 -1.39
CA LYS A 486 -24.69 -9.88 -1.57
C LYS A 486 -25.13 -9.91 -3.04
N ALA A 487 -24.83 -8.87 -3.80
CA ALA A 487 -25.16 -8.81 -5.22
C ALA A 487 -24.33 -9.81 -6.04
N GLY A 488 -23.02 -9.89 -5.80
CA GLY A 488 -22.14 -10.87 -6.43
C GLY A 488 -22.57 -12.31 -6.12
N GLN A 489 -22.91 -12.59 -4.85
CA GLN A 489 -23.42 -13.89 -4.43
C GLN A 489 -24.74 -14.23 -5.17
N ALA A 490 -25.68 -13.27 -5.24
CA ALA A 490 -26.97 -13.48 -5.90
C ALA A 490 -26.85 -13.76 -7.41
N LEU A 491 -25.87 -13.13 -8.09
CA LEU A 491 -25.59 -13.40 -9.50
C LEU A 491 -25.06 -14.81 -9.73
N LEU A 492 -24.18 -15.27 -8.85
CA LEU A 492 -23.62 -16.62 -8.91
C LEU A 492 -24.66 -17.68 -8.54
N ASP A 493 -25.42 -17.49 -7.47
CA ASP A 493 -26.41 -18.45 -6.98
C ASP A 493 -27.59 -18.63 -7.96
N SER A 494 -27.96 -17.56 -8.65
CA SER A 494 -29.01 -17.63 -9.68
C SER A 494 -28.51 -18.13 -11.04
N GLY A 495 -27.19 -18.38 -11.17
CA GLY A 495 -26.59 -18.82 -12.44
C GLY A 495 -26.59 -17.76 -13.54
N VAL A 496 -26.86 -16.49 -13.20
CA VAL A 496 -26.82 -15.35 -14.13
C VAL A 496 -25.41 -15.14 -14.65
N ILE A 497 -24.40 -15.35 -13.82
CA ILE A 497 -23.00 -15.42 -14.21
C ILE A 497 -22.41 -16.77 -13.80
N SER A 498 -21.52 -17.32 -14.62
CA SER A 498 -20.78 -18.54 -14.33
C SER A 498 -19.36 -18.26 -13.81
N ASP A 499 -18.77 -17.15 -14.23
CA ASP A 499 -17.50 -16.63 -13.77
C ASP A 499 -17.48 -15.09 -13.88
N GLU A 500 -16.38 -14.48 -13.44
CA GLU A 500 -16.19 -13.02 -13.48
C GLU A 500 -16.12 -12.45 -14.90
N GLY A 501 -15.86 -13.30 -15.90
CA GLY A 501 -15.83 -12.91 -17.31
C GLY A 501 -17.21 -12.47 -17.84
N ASP A 502 -18.29 -12.98 -17.26
CA ASP A 502 -19.67 -12.72 -17.75
C ASP A 502 -20.21 -11.35 -17.31
N LEU A 503 -19.55 -10.67 -16.37
CA LEU A 503 -20.08 -9.47 -15.71
C LEU A 503 -20.39 -8.31 -16.65
N PHE A 504 -19.50 -8.01 -17.60
CA PHE A 504 -19.65 -6.86 -18.50
C PHE A 504 -20.59 -7.11 -19.68
N SER A 505 -21.08 -8.34 -19.83
CA SER A 505 -22.10 -8.71 -20.82
C SER A 505 -23.51 -8.85 -20.22
N LEU A 506 -23.68 -8.51 -18.93
CA LEU A 506 -24.97 -8.59 -18.22
C LEU A 506 -26.03 -7.71 -18.88
N THR A 507 -27.22 -8.26 -19.04
CA THR A 507 -28.41 -7.58 -19.58
C THR A 507 -29.52 -7.50 -18.53
N GLU A 508 -30.47 -6.62 -18.75
CA GLU A 508 -31.67 -6.52 -17.92
C GLU A 508 -32.43 -7.85 -17.82
N GLU A 509 -32.53 -8.58 -18.95
CA GLU A 509 -33.25 -9.86 -19.01
C GLU A 509 -32.59 -10.94 -18.17
N GLN A 510 -31.26 -10.97 -18.15
CA GLN A 510 -30.50 -11.86 -17.27
C GLN A 510 -30.67 -11.50 -15.79
N LEU A 511 -30.63 -10.20 -15.45
CA LEU A 511 -30.85 -9.75 -14.06
C LEU A 511 -32.25 -10.09 -13.54
N ARG A 512 -33.29 -10.14 -14.41
CA ARG A 512 -34.64 -10.58 -14.03
C ARG A 512 -34.70 -12.03 -13.57
N GLN A 513 -33.71 -12.84 -13.89
CA GLN A 513 -33.63 -14.25 -13.43
C GLN A 513 -33.24 -14.37 -11.96
N SER A 514 -32.66 -13.33 -11.38
CA SER A 514 -32.28 -13.32 -9.97
C SER A 514 -33.30 -12.56 -9.12
N PRO A 515 -33.94 -13.21 -8.13
CA PRO A 515 -34.90 -12.55 -7.23
C PRO A 515 -34.31 -11.36 -6.46
N PHE A 516 -33.01 -11.26 -6.35
CA PHE A 516 -32.31 -10.15 -5.68
C PHE A 516 -32.44 -8.81 -6.43
N PHE A 517 -32.58 -8.88 -7.77
CA PHE A 517 -32.61 -7.71 -8.64
C PHE A 517 -34.01 -7.31 -9.11
N VAL A 518 -35.05 -8.06 -8.72
CA VAL A 518 -36.45 -7.77 -9.10
C VAL A 518 -37.25 -7.37 -7.89
N ASN A 519 -38.21 -6.48 -8.12
CA ASN A 519 -39.23 -6.06 -7.16
C ASN A 519 -40.34 -7.13 -7.07
N GLN A 520 -41.25 -7.00 -6.07
CA GLN A 520 -42.37 -7.91 -5.89
C GLN A 520 -43.36 -7.95 -7.08
N ASP A 521 -43.37 -6.89 -7.87
CA ASP A 521 -44.19 -6.77 -9.08
C ASP A 521 -43.52 -7.33 -10.35
N GLY A 522 -42.31 -7.89 -10.23
CA GLY A 522 -41.52 -8.42 -11.33
C GLY A 522 -40.78 -7.36 -12.16
N SER A 523 -40.85 -6.10 -11.79
CA SER A 523 -40.03 -5.05 -12.38
C SER A 523 -38.61 -5.10 -11.86
N LEU A 524 -37.64 -4.58 -12.63
CA LEU A 524 -36.27 -4.45 -12.17
C LEU A 524 -36.17 -3.47 -11.00
N GLY A 525 -35.48 -3.88 -9.94
CA GLY A 525 -35.15 -3.04 -8.80
C GLY A 525 -34.19 -1.92 -9.20
N SER A 526 -34.24 -0.80 -8.49
CA SER A 526 -33.36 0.34 -8.74
C SER A 526 -31.86 -0.01 -8.68
N ASN A 527 -31.48 -1.00 -7.87
CA ASN A 527 -30.10 -1.49 -7.77
C ASN A 527 -29.67 -2.24 -9.05
N ALA A 528 -30.58 -2.94 -9.74
CA ALA A 528 -30.28 -3.60 -11.00
C ALA A 528 -29.96 -2.59 -12.11
N VAL A 529 -30.76 -1.53 -12.22
CA VAL A 529 -30.52 -0.45 -13.20
C VAL A 529 -29.20 0.24 -12.93
N LYS A 530 -28.94 0.61 -11.67
CA LYS A 530 -27.65 1.21 -11.26
C LYS A 530 -26.46 0.28 -11.50
N LEU A 531 -26.64 -1.03 -11.32
CA LEU A 531 -25.57 -2.01 -11.59
C LEU A 531 -25.18 -1.97 -13.06
N LEU A 532 -26.14 -2.01 -13.99
CA LEU A 532 -25.87 -1.96 -15.43
C LEU A 532 -25.19 -0.64 -15.84
N GLU A 533 -25.65 0.50 -15.30
CA GLU A 533 -25.01 1.80 -15.53
C GLU A 533 -23.58 1.84 -15.01
N ASN A 534 -23.32 1.24 -13.85
CA ASN A 534 -21.98 1.19 -13.24
C ASN A 534 -21.05 0.25 -13.99
N LEU A 535 -21.56 -0.89 -14.48
CA LEU A 535 -20.80 -1.80 -15.33
C LEU A 535 -20.37 -1.10 -16.63
N GLU A 536 -21.27 -0.35 -17.27
CA GLU A 536 -20.94 0.38 -18.49
C GLU A 536 -19.83 1.43 -18.23
N ARG A 537 -19.96 2.22 -17.17
CA ARG A 537 -18.91 3.18 -16.78
C ARG A 537 -17.57 2.52 -16.38
N ALA A 538 -17.64 1.30 -15.85
CA ALA A 538 -16.45 0.57 -15.43
C ALA A 538 -15.62 0.06 -16.61
N LYS A 539 -16.19 -0.06 -17.81
CA LYS A 539 -15.46 -0.46 -19.02
C LYS A 539 -14.34 0.51 -19.42
N ASP A 540 -14.45 1.78 -19.03
CA ASP A 540 -13.45 2.82 -19.31
C ASP A 540 -12.34 2.95 -18.26
N ARG A 541 -12.27 2.02 -17.31
CA ARG A 541 -11.22 2.06 -16.29
C ARG A 541 -9.82 1.87 -16.89
N PRO A 542 -8.77 2.55 -16.35
CA PRO A 542 -7.39 2.40 -16.83
C PRO A 542 -6.90 0.95 -16.78
N LEU A 543 -6.00 0.59 -17.68
CA LEU A 543 -5.45 -0.76 -17.84
C LEU A 543 -4.91 -1.37 -16.53
N TRP A 544 -4.24 -0.57 -15.70
CA TRP A 544 -3.72 -1.09 -14.44
C TRP A 544 -4.82 -1.64 -13.50
N ARG A 545 -6.03 -1.07 -13.53
CA ARG A 545 -7.18 -1.55 -12.76
C ARG A 545 -7.72 -2.87 -13.29
N VAL A 546 -7.70 -3.04 -14.61
CA VAL A 546 -8.02 -4.30 -15.26
C VAL A 546 -7.05 -5.39 -14.79
N LEU A 547 -5.73 -5.09 -14.77
CA LEU A 547 -4.72 -6.02 -14.27
C LEU A 547 -4.91 -6.41 -12.80
N VAL A 548 -5.24 -5.45 -11.93
CA VAL A 548 -5.56 -5.74 -10.52
C VAL A 548 -6.81 -6.60 -10.40
N ALA A 549 -7.84 -6.32 -11.19
CA ALA A 549 -9.11 -7.06 -11.17
C ALA A 549 -8.94 -8.54 -11.56
N LEU A 550 -7.96 -8.87 -12.40
CA LEU A 550 -7.63 -10.25 -12.80
C LEU A 550 -7.14 -11.12 -11.63
N SER A 551 -6.87 -10.54 -10.46
CA SER A 551 -6.40 -11.27 -9.26
C SER A 551 -5.14 -12.11 -9.49
N ILE A 552 -4.25 -11.68 -10.38
CA ILE A 552 -2.97 -12.35 -10.64
C ILE A 552 -2.13 -12.31 -9.36
N ARG A 553 -1.60 -13.47 -8.95
CA ARG A 553 -0.80 -13.55 -7.73
C ARG A 553 0.43 -12.63 -7.86
N HIS A 554 0.78 -11.94 -6.79
CA HIS A 554 1.87 -10.95 -6.72
C HIS A 554 1.68 -9.69 -7.57
N VAL A 555 0.66 -9.59 -8.43
CA VAL A 555 0.35 -8.37 -9.19
C VAL A 555 -0.60 -7.51 -8.38
N GLY A 556 -0.03 -6.60 -7.60
CA GLY A 556 -0.75 -5.55 -6.90
C GLY A 556 -0.83 -4.26 -7.73
N PRO A 557 -1.44 -3.18 -7.20
CA PRO A 557 -1.58 -1.91 -7.91
C PRO A 557 -0.26 -1.34 -8.45
N THR A 558 0.81 -1.40 -7.67
CA THR A 558 2.13 -0.88 -8.07
C THR A 558 2.68 -1.62 -9.29
N ALA A 559 2.70 -2.96 -9.24
CA ALA A 559 3.14 -3.76 -10.37
C ALA A 559 2.22 -3.60 -11.59
N ALA A 560 0.90 -3.53 -11.36
CA ALA A 560 -0.09 -3.31 -12.42
C ALA A 560 0.12 -1.94 -13.12
N GLN A 561 0.40 -0.88 -12.35
CA GLN A 561 0.71 0.44 -12.90
C GLN A 561 2.03 0.46 -13.67
N ALA A 562 3.06 -0.22 -13.16
CA ALA A 562 4.33 -0.35 -13.86
C ALA A 562 4.17 -1.07 -15.21
N LEU A 563 3.41 -2.19 -15.20
CA LEU A 563 3.09 -2.94 -16.42
C LEU A 563 2.25 -2.09 -17.41
N ALA A 564 1.22 -1.39 -16.93
CA ALA A 564 0.38 -0.55 -17.76
C ALA A 564 1.17 0.61 -18.40
N ARG A 565 2.03 1.29 -17.62
CA ARG A 565 2.93 2.34 -18.14
C ARG A 565 3.90 1.80 -19.16
N GLN A 566 4.52 0.64 -18.90
CA GLN A 566 5.53 0.08 -19.79
C GLN A 566 4.93 -0.42 -21.10
N PHE A 567 3.81 -1.13 -21.06
CA PHE A 567 3.26 -1.84 -22.21
C PHE A 567 2.07 -1.12 -22.86
N GLY A 568 1.34 -0.29 -22.12
CA GLY A 568 0.24 0.54 -22.63
C GLY A 568 -1.04 -0.22 -23.00
N SER A 569 -0.97 -1.53 -23.28
CA SER A 569 -2.15 -2.33 -23.62
C SER A 569 -2.03 -3.78 -23.13
N MET A 570 -3.19 -4.43 -22.99
CA MET A 570 -3.28 -5.85 -22.61
C MET A 570 -2.68 -6.74 -23.72
N GLU A 571 -2.88 -6.41 -24.98
CA GLU A 571 -2.32 -7.14 -26.11
C GLU A 571 -0.78 -7.16 -26.06
N ALA A 572 -0.16 -6.03 -25.71
CA ALA A 572 1.28 -5.95 -25.56
C ALA A 572 1.77 -6.81 -24.38
N ILE A 573 1.01 -6.86 -23.29
CA ILE A 573 1.33 -7.72 -22.14
C ILE A 573 1.17 -9.20 -22.53
N GLU A 574 0.07 -9.58 -23.20
CA GLU A 574 -0.15 -10.95 -23.70
C GLU A 574 0.98 -11.39 -24.63
N ALA A 575 1.41 -10.52 -25.55
CA ALA A 575 2.48 -10.81 -26.48
C ALA A 575 3.83 -11.03 -25.79
N ILE A 576 4.19 -10.19 -24.81
CA ILE A 576 5.47 -10.34 -24.10
C ILE A 576 5.47 -11.55 -23.17
N VAL A 577 4.31 -11.89 -22.57
CA VAL A 577 4.14 -13.10 -21.76
C VAL A 577 4.27 -14.37 -22.59
N ALA A 578 3.77 -14.37 -23.83
CA ALA A 578 3.86 -15.49 -24.78
C ALA A 578 5.26 -15.64 -25.40
N ALA A 579 6.08 -14.58 -25.41
CA ALA A 579 7.44 -14.64 -25.90
C ALA A 579 8.32 -15.50 -24.99
N THR A 580 9.03 -16.46 -25.57
CA THR A 580 9.97 -17.31 -24.82
C THR A 580 11.14 -16.46 -24.31
N PRO A 581 11.62 -16.65 -23.07
CA PRO A 581 12.82 -15.96 -22.59
C PRO A 581 14.01 -16.25 -23.53
N GLY A 582 14.53 -15.23 -24.23
CA GLY A 582 15.66 -15.37 -25.15
C GLY A 582 15.49 -14.70 -26.54
N SER A 583 14.31 -14.15 -26.89
CA SER A 583 14.08 -13.44 -28.15
C SER A 583 13.91 -11.92 -27.94
N VAL A 584 14.97 -11.27 -27.48
CA VAL A 584 14.95 -9.80 -27.21
C VAL A 584 14.73 -8.98 -28.51
N GLU A 585 15.19 -9.47 -29.65
CA GLU A 585 14.96 -8.77 -30.93
C GLU A 585 13.49 -8.79 -31.35
N GLU A 586 12.76 -9.88 -31.14
CA GLU A 586 11.32 -9.96 -31.42
C GLU A 586 10.49 -9.18 -30.38
N ALA A 587 10.85 -9.25 -29.08
CA ALA A 587 10.20 -8.48 -28.02
C ALA A 587 10.40 -6.97 -28.20
N SER A 588 11.59 -6.55 -28.65
CA SER A 588 11.89 -5.15 -28.98
C SER A 588 11.13 -4.67 -30.22
N ALA A 589 10.96 -5.55 -31.21
CA ALA A 589 10.18 -5.26 -32.42
C ALA A 589 8.68 -5.17 -32.13
N VAL A 590 8.13 -6.04 -31.28
CA VAL A 590 6.73 -5.98 -30.81
C VAL A 590 6.49 -4.74 -29.97
N SER A 591 7.42 -4.36 -29.09
CA SER A 591 7.36 -3.11 -28.31
C SER A 591 7.51 -1.88 -29.22
N ALA A 592 8.34 -1.94 -30.27
CA ALA A 592 8.50 -0.87 -31.26
C ALA A 592 7.31 -0.78 -32.22
N ALA A 593 6.73 -1.90 -32.65
CA ALA A 593 5.52 -1.94 -33.49
C ALA A 593 4.28 -1.48 -32.71
N ALA A 594 4.20 -1.79 -31.42
CA ALA A 594 3.18 -1.23 -30.52
C ALA A 594 3.41 0.28 -30.25
N ARG A 595 4.61 0.78 -30.49
CA ARG A 595 4.97 2.21 -30.38
C ARG A 595 4.56 3.03 -31.62
N ASP A 596 4.32 2.39 -32.78
CA ASP A 596 3.93 3.08 -34.01
C ASP A 596 2.45 2.87 -34.33
N SER A 597 1.61 3.78 -33.80
CA SER A 597 0.14 3.73 -33.92
C SER A 597 -0.38 3.92 -35.37
N SER A 598 0.51 4.15 -36.36
CA SER A 598 0.12 4.25 -37.77
C SER A 598 -0.17 2.89 -38.42
N VAL A 599 0.28 1.77 -37.81
CA VAL A 599 0.06 0.41 -38.34
C VAL A 599 -1.29 -0.18 -37.87
N VAL A 600 -1.83 0.26 -36.72
CA VAL A 600 -3.12 -0.25 -36.20
C VAL A 600 -4.31 0.30 -36.97
N ALA A 601 -4.20 1.51 -37.55
CA ALA A 601 -5.23 2.11 -38.40
C ALA A 601 -5.33 1.45 -39.77
N ALA A 602 -4.23 0.86 -40.29
CA ALA A 602 -4.23 0.16 -41.59
C ALA A 602 -4.79 -1.27 -41.50
N ALA A 603 -4.69 -1.95 -40.35
CA ALA A 603 -5.26 -3.28 -40.13
C ALA A 603 -6.78 -3.27 -39.92
N ALA A 604 -7.31 -2.21 -39.31
CA ALA A 604 -8.77 -2.04 -39.11
C ALA A 604 -9.51 -1.67 -40.42
N GLY A 605 -8.81 -1.08 -41.41
CA GLY A 605 -9.38 -0.71 -42.69
C GLY A 605 -9.49 -1.88 -43.69
N THR A 606 -8.81 -2.99 -43.47
CA THR A 606 -8.75 -4.13 -44.40
C THR A 606 -9.76 -5.24 -44.06
N LEU A 607 -10.34 -5.22 -42.87
CA LEU A 607 -11.37 -6.18 -42.44
C LEU A 607 -12.83 -5.73 -42.74
N ALA A 608 -13.03 -4.47 -43.13
CA ALA A 608 -14.35 -3.92 -43.42
C ALA A 608 -14.76 -4.03 -44.92
N ALA A 609 -13.96 -4.67 -45.77
CA ALA A 609 -14.18 -4.72 -47.25
C ALA A 609 -14.51 -6.12 -47.80
N ALA A 610 -14.81 -7.12 -46.98
CA ALA A 610 -14.99 -8.50 -47.43
C ALA A 610 -16.34 -9.16 -46.98
N GLU A 611 -17.42 -8.40 -46.77
CA GLU A 611 -18.74 -9.01 -46.60
C GLU A 611 -19.86 -8.12 -47.19
N THR A 612 -20.00 -8.24 -48.53
CA THR A 612 -21.28 -7.98 -49.23
C THR A 612 -21.39 -8.85 -50.45
N ALA A 613 -22.15 -9.94 -50.39
CA ALA A 613 -22.95 -10.48 -51.48
C ALA A 613 -23.95 -11.53 -50.94
N PRO A 614 -25.19 -11.54 -51.46
CA PRO A 614 -26.32 -12.25 -50.87
C PRO A 614 -26.54 -13.62 -51.52
N ALA A 615 -27.18 -14.55 -50.79
CA ALA A 615 -27.82 -15.70 -51.40
C ALA A 615 -29.12 -16.06 -50.69
N ASP A 616 -30.15 -16.13 -51.49
CA ASP A 616 -31.58 -16.37 -51.26
C ASP A 616 -31.94 -17.77 -50.70
N ALA A 617 -33.06 -17.77 -49.94
CA ALA A 617 -34.23 -18.68 -49.99
C ALA A 617 -34.02 -20.19 -49.83
N ASP A 618 -34.66 -20.89 -48.94
CA ASP A 618 -36.02 -21.44 -49.07
C ASP A 618 -36.42 -22.33 -47.88
N HIS A 619 -37.65 -22.13 -47.46
CA HIS A 619 -38.66 -23.00 -46.84
C HIS A 619 -38.30 -24.36 -46.20
N ALA A 620 -38.78 -24.59 -44.97
CA ALA A 620 -39.92 -25.53 -44.75
C ALA A 620 -40.30 -25.62 -43.26
N GLU A 621 -41.61 -25.46 -43.03
CA GLU A 621 -42.37 -25.81 -41.83
C GLU A 621 -42.32 -27.30 -41.52
N THR A 622 -42.41 -27.69 -40.22
CA THR A 622 -43.44 -28.64 -39.78
C THR A 622 -43.55 -28.65 -38.25
N SER A 623 -44.73 -28.39 -37.86
CA SER A 623 -45.57 -28.69 -36.68
C SER A 623 -45.28 -30.02 -35.92
N GLY A 624 -45.67 -29.98 -34.65
CA GLY A 624 -46.19 -31.15 -33.91
C GLY A 624 -45.70 -31.25 -32.47
N ASP A 625 -46.39 -30.80 -31.57
CA ASP A 625 -47.36 -31.40 -30.64
C ASP A 625 -46.84 -31.64 -29.22
N ARG A 626 -47.56 -31.07 -28.26
CA ARG A 626 -47.56 -31.38 -26.83
C ARG A 626 -48.30 -32.68 -26.59
N PRO A 627 -48.19 -33.39 -25.44
CA PRO A 627 -48.95 -32.95 -24.26
C PRO A 627 -48.35 -33.25 -22.87
N ASP A 628 -48.82 -32.40 -21.95
CA ASP A 628 -49.35 -32.63 -20.59
C ASP A 628 -48.80 -33.68 -19.62
N GLY A 629 -48.48 -33.19 -18.42
CA GLY A 629 -49.20 -33.66 -17.22
C GLY A 629 -48.32 -34.29 -16.11
N ALA A 630 -48.19 -33.64 -14.97
CA ALA A 630 -48.73 -34.08 -13.69
C ALA A 630 -47.97 -33.52 -12.47
N LYS A 631 -48.82 -33.09 -11.60
CA LYS A 631 -48.54 -32.53 -10.25
C LYS A 631 -48.18 -33.59 -9.23
N ALA A 632 -47.76 -33.04 -8.09
CA ALA A 632 -47.92 -33.45 -6.66
C ALA A 632 -46.66 -34.06 -6.05
N ASP A 633 -46.30 -33.92 -4.82
CA ASP A 633 -46.82 -33.20 -3.64
C ASP A 633 -45.81 -33.41 -2.51
N SER A 634 -45.75 -32.48 -1.60
CA SER A 634 -45.36 -32.44 -0.18
C SER A 634 -44.80 -33.68 0.52
N GLY A 635 -43.88 -33.43 1.50
CA GLY A 635 -43.76 -34.26 2.68
C GLY A 635 -42.53 -34.02 3.54
N ALA A 636 -42.73 -33.38 4.68
CA ALA A 636 -41.79 -33.22 5.78
C ALA A 636 -41.60 -34.50 6.61
N ALA A 637 -40.53 -34.52 7.41
CA ALA A 637 -40.36 -35.05 8.78
C ALA A 637 -39.07 -35.86 8.96
N ALA A 638 -38.12 -35.41 9.76
CA ALA A 638 -37.97 -35.62 11.22
C ALA A 638 -37.58 -37.02 11.69
N GLY A 639 -36.50 -37.07 12.47
CA GLY A 639 -36.15 -38.10 13.47
C GLY A 639 -34.98 -38.99 13.04
N GLY A 640 -33.91 -39.17 13.74
CA GLY A 640 -33.74 -39.32 15.16
C GLY A 640 -32.98 -40.61 15.45
N GLY A 641 -31.92 -40.56 16.26
CA GLY A 641 -31.52 -41.65 17.13
C GLY A 641 -30.33 -42.53 16.66
N ALA A 642 -29.23 -42.42 17.26
CA ALA A 642 -28.66 -43.04 18.46
C ALA A 642 -27.70 -44.22 18.23
N ALA A 643 -26.50 -44.07 18.77
CA ALA A 643 -25.75 -44.94 19.70
C ALA A 643 -25.09 -46.22 19.24
N GLY A 644 -23.85 -46.36 19.72
CA GLY A 644 -23.15 -47.62 19.97
C GLY A 644 -21.69 -47.55 19.58
N ASP A 645 -20.74 -47.33 20.35
CA ASP A 645 -20.12 -47.95 21.52
C ASP A 645 -19.05 -49.00 21.14
N GLY A 646 -17.93 -48.96 21.78
CA GLY A 646 -16.86 -49.95 21.87
C GLY A 646 -15.58 -49.60 21.13
N GLY A 647 -14.41 -49.37 21.71
CA GLY A 647 -13.85 -49.84 22.96
C GLY A 647 -12.37 -50.15 22.74
N ALA A 648 -11.50 -49.54 23.53
CA ALA A 648 -10.24 -50.00 24.11
C ALA A 648 -9.14 -50.60 23.20
N ALA A 649 -7.87 -50.32 23.26
CA ALA A 649 -6.90 -50.33 24.35
C ALA A 649 -5.51 -49.87 23.79
N ALA A 650 -4.80 -49.01 24.42
CA ALA A 650 -3.63 -49.18 25.28
C ALA A 650 -2.39 -49.82 24.61
N GLY A 651 -1.28 -49.11 24.67
CA GLY A 651 0.07 -49.63 24.42
C GLY A 651 1.14 -48.57 24.54
N ASP A 652 1.64 -48.44 25.72
CA ASP A 652 2.75 -47.74 26.33
C ASP A 652 4.12 -48.13 25.69
N ALA A 653 5.07 -47.21 25.67
CA ALA A 653 6.48 -47.33 26.08
C ALA A 653 7.40 -46.26 25.40
N THR A 654 7.78 -45.29 26.14
CA THR A 654 9.06 -44.99 26.81
C THR A 654 10.35 -44.95 26.01
N GLY A 655 11.04 -43.87 26.15
CA GLY A 655 12.50 -43.71 26.29
C GLY A 655 13.23 -43.33 25.00
N GLY A 656 14.12 -42.42 24.96
CA GLY A 656 15.00 -41.75 25.87
C GLY A 656 16.22 -41.36 25.06
N ASP A 657 16.63 -40.16 25.30
CA ASP A 657 17.98 -39.61 25.34
C ASP A 657 19.09 -39.92 24.31
N ASP A 658 19.70 -38.87 23.91
CA ASP A 658 21.14 -38.46 24.03
C ASP A 658 21.99 -38.34 22.76
N ALA A 659 22.43 -37.14 22.63
CA ALA A 659 23.67 -36.51 22.26
C ALA A 659 24.83 -37.27 21.53
N SER A 660 25.48 -36.48 20.74
CA SER A 660 26.93 -36.32 20.52
C SER A 660 27.46 -36.56 19.12
N ASP A 661 27.93 -35.52 18.55
CA ASP A 661 29.30 -35.19 18.17
C ASP A 661 30.14 -36.26 17.43
N GLY A 662 30.80 -35.79 16.35
CA GLY A 662 31.89 -36.56 15.71
C GLY A 662 32.15 -36.10 14.27
N GLY A 663 33.04 -35.13 14.11
CA GLY A 663 33.66 -34.81 12.82
C GLY A 663 34.63 -35.88 12.35
N ALA A 664 34.86 -35.92 11.05
CA ALA A 664 36.20 -36.21 10.48
C ALA A 664 36.24 -35.99 8.97
N ALA A 665 37.37 -35.50 8.59
CA ALA A 665 37.82 -34.97 7.31
C ALA A 665 38.17 -36.02 6.24
N ALA A 666 38.30 -35.48 5.01
CA ALA A 666 39.27 -35.77 3.97
C ALA A 666 38.91 -36.84 2.91
N GLY A 667 39.09 -36.43 1.67
CA GLY A 667 39.22 -37.25 0.49
C GLY A 667 39.08 -36.45 -0.82
N ASP A 668 40.19 -35.79 -1.24
CA ASP A 668 40.35 -35.26 -2.59
C ASP A 668 40.31 -36.37 -3.63
N GLU A 669 39.45 -36.25 -4.64
CA GLU A 669 39.70 -36.84 -5.95
C GLU A 669 39.28 -35.80 -7.03
N GLU A 670 40.33 -35.30 -7.73
CA GLU A 670 40.19 -34.54 -8.97
C GLU A 670 39.56 -35.44 -10.05
N ASP A 671 38.42 -35.02 -10.61
CA ASP A 671 38.06 -35.47 -11.93
C ASP A 671 37.74 -34.25 -12.83
N GLY A 672 38.60 -34.09 -13.83
CA GLY A 672 38.56 -33.05 -14.83
C GLY A 672 37.43 -33.30 -15.82
N SER A 673 36.35 -32.55 -15.74
CA SER A 673 35.40 -32.41 -16.85
C SER A 673 35.16 -30.91 -17.12
N GLY A 674 35.45 -30.53 -18.38
CA GLY A 674 35.41 -29.17 -18.89
C GLY A 674 34.09 -28.45 -18.56
N LYS A 675 34.21 -27.36 -17.80
CA LYS A 675 33.16 -26.38 -17.65
C LYS A 675 32.87 -25.72 -19.01
N ALA A 676 31.84 -26.22 -19.69
CA ALA A 676 31.18 -25.46 -20.75
C ALA A 676 30.71 -24.16 -20.11
N LYS A 677 31.17 -23.00 -20.60
CA LYS A 677 30.66 -21.68 -20.26
C LYS A 677 29.15 -21.69 -20.55
N LYS A 678 28.32 -21.71 -19.49
CA LYS A 678 26.89 -21.39 -19.63
C LYS A 678 26.84 -20.01 -20.29
N ALA A 679 26.24 -19.96 -21.48
CA ALA A 679 25.86 -18.71 -22.12
C ALA A 679 25.04 -17.92 -21.10
N LYS A 680 25.34 -16.63 -20.91
CA LYS A 680 24.51 -15.71 -20.13
C LYS A 680 23.13 -15.76 -20.76
N ALA A 681 22.12 -16.23 -20.01
CA ALA A 681 20.74 -16.11 -20.40
C ALA A 681 20.45 -14.61 -20.58
N GLU A 682 19.81 -14.26 -21.68
CA GLU A 682 19.35 -12.88 -21.90
C GLU A 682 18.37 -12.47 -20.81
N PRO A 683 18.39 -11.21 -20.36
CA PRO A 683 17.53 -10.74 -19.28
C PRO A 683 16.05 -10.86 -19.70
N ASP A 684 15.24 -11.39 -18.81
CA ASP A 684 13.79 -11.46 -18.97
C ASP A 684 13.20 -10.04 -19.03
N VAL A 685 12.58 -9.67 -20.14
CA VAL A 685 12.02 -8.31 -20.39
C VAL A 685 10.99 -7.93 -19.33
N LEU A 686 10.11 -8.85 -18.89
CA LEU A 686 9.16 -8.61 -17.81
C LEU A 686 9.86 -8.29 -16.49
N ALA A 687 10.91 -9.02 -16.16
CA ALA A 687 11.66 -8.82 -14.92
C ALA A 687 12.55 -7.55 -14.93
N THR A 688 12.72 -6.90 -16.11
CA THR A 688 13.43 -5.61 -16.22
C THR A 688 12.53 -4.40 -16.00
N VAL A 689 11.21 -4.58 -15.96
CA VAL A 689 10.26 -3.51 -15.66
C VAL A 689 10.42 -3.12 -14.20
N GLU A 690 10.63 -1.84 -13.96
CA GLU A 690 10.76 -1.32 -12.58
C GLU A 690 9.51 -1.63 -11.74
N GLY A 691 9.71 -2.25 -10.58
CA GLY A 691 8.61 -2.75 -9.75
C GLY A 691 8.03 -4.12 -10.17
N VAL A 692 8.61 -4.78 -11.19
CA VAL A 692 8.23 -6.12 -11.63
C VAL A 692 9.43 -7.05 -11.50
N GLY A 693 9.54 -7.76 -10.40
CA GLY A 693 10.61 -8.74 -10.18
C GLY A 693 10.32 -10.08 -10.87
N PRO A 694 11.30 -11.03 -10.84
CA PRO A 694 11.15 -12.36 -11.47
C PRO A 694 9.90 -13.11 -11.00
N THR A 695 9.55 -13.03 -9.72
CA THR A 695 8.36 -13.69 -9.14
C THR A 695 7.05 -13.18 -9.77
N ILE A 696 6.97 -11.87 -10.04
CA ILE A 696 5.79 -11.27 -10.67
C ILE A 696 5.73 -11.68 -12.15
N ALA A 697 6.88 -11.68 -12.84
CA ALA A 697 6.99 -12.13 -14.23
C ALA A 697 6.55 -13.60 -14.39
N ASP A 698 6.99 -14.48 -13.49
CA ASP A 698 6.58 -15.88 -13.47
C ASP A 698 5.07 -16.02 -13.18
N SER A 699 4.53 -15.26 -12.22
CA SER A 699 3.10 -15.29 -11.90
C SER A 699 2.22 -14.83 -13.07
N LEU A 700 2.68 -13.84 -13.85
CA LEU A 700 2.01 -13.41 -15.09
C LEU A 700 1.99 -14.54 -16.11
N ARG A 701 3.15 -15.19 -16.38
CA ARG A 701 3.24 -16.33 -17.33
C ARG A 701 2.37 -17.51 -16.90
N GLU A 702 2.45 -17.91 -15.63
CA GLU A 702 1.62 -18.98 -15.07
C GLU A 702 0.12 -18.67 -15.22
N TRP A 703 -0.27 -17.41 -14.98
CA TRP A 703 -1.67 -17.00 -15.08
C TRP A 703 -2.17 -17.03 -16.53
N PHE A 704 -1.43 -16.46 -17.46
CA PHE A 704 -1.79 -16.46 -18.89
C PHE A 704 -1.61 -17.82 -19.59
N ALA A 705 -0.90 -18.77 -18.98
CA ALA A 705 -0.83 -20.15 -19.49
C ALA A 705 -2.15 -20.92 -19.33
N VAL A 706 -3.05 -20.44 -18.47
CA VAL A 706 -4.34 -21.11 -18.18
C VAL A 706 -5.42 -20.62 -19.15
N ASP A 707 -6.06 -21.54 -19.87
CA ASP A 707 -7.05 -21.23 -20.93
C ASP A 707 -8.23 -20.39 -20.42
N TRP A 708 -8.85 -20.79 -19.30
CA TRP A 708 -10.02 -20.08 -18.79
C TRP A 708 -9.68 -18.66 -18.26
N HIS A 709 -8.45 -18.38 -17.89
CA HIS A 709 -8.00 -17.04 -17.56
C HIS A 709 -7.99 -16.15 -18.80
N ARG A 710 -7.45 -16.67 -19.92
CA ARG A 710 -7.49 -15.96 -21.20
C ARG A 710 -8.93 -15.75 -21.69
N ASP A 711 -9.83 -16.70 -21.41
CA ASP A 711 -11.24 -16.58 -21.72
C ASP A 711 -11.91 -15.43 -20.97
N ILE A 712 -11.55 -15.14 -19.71
CA ILE A 712 -12.03 -13.98 -18.96
C ILE A 712 -11.61 -12.68 -19.68
N VAL A 713 -10.33 -12.56 -20.04
CA VAL A 713 -9.81 -11.37 -20.76
C VAL A 713 -10.53 -11.21 -22.10
N ARG A 714 -10.72 -12.31 -22.84
CA ARG A 714 -11.45 -12.31 -24.11
C ARG A 714 -12.90 -11.85 -23.91
N LYS A 715 -13.64 -12.40 -22.95
CA LYS A 715 -15.02 -12.01 -22.62
C LYS A 715 -15.13 -10.53 -22.29
N TRP A 716 -14.21 -10.00 -21.48
CA TRP A 716 -14.20 -8.57 -21.15
C TRP A 716 -13.90 -7.70 -22.37
N ARG A 717 -12.97 -8.11 -23.22
CA ARG A 717 -12.64 -7.41 -24.48
C ARG A 717 -13.85 -7.38 -25.44
N GLU A 718 -14.52 -8.52 -25.63
CA GLU A 718 -15.74 -8.65 -26.45
C GLU A 718 -16.90 -7.82 -25.89
N ALA A 719 -17.00 -7.70 -24.57
CA ALA A 719 -17.99 -6.84 -23.90
C ALA A 719 -17.63 -5.34 -23.92
N GLY A 720 -16.51 -4.94 -24.50
CA GLY A 720 -16.11 -3.54 -24.69
C GLY A 720 -15.30 -2.94 -23.53
N VAL A 721 -14.71 -3.74 -22.66
CA VAL A 721 -13.79 -3.22 -21.63
C VAL A 721 -12.54 -2.66 -22.32
N LYS A 722 -12.21 -1.40 -22.02
CA LYS A 722 -11.01 -0.72 -22.51
C LYS A 722 -9.78 -1.35 -21.86
N MET A 723 -8.95 -1.96 -22.69
CA MET A 723 -7.75 -2.68 -22.26
C MET A 723 -6.47 -2.02 -22.77
N ALA A 724 -6.52 -0.73 -23.02
CA ALA A 724 -5.40 0.09 -23.39
C ALA A 724 -5.55 1.49 -22.79
N ASP A 725 -4.47 2.04 -22.29
CA ASP A 725 -4.44 3.42 -21.81
C ASP A 725 -4.14 4.35 -23.01
N GLU A 726 -4.82 5.50 -23.05
CA GLU A 726 -4.43 6.58 -23.94
C GLU A 726 -3.07 7.05 -23.47
N ARG A 727 -2.10 7.04 -24.36
CA ARG A 727 -0.80 7.63 -24.07
C ARG A 727 -1.01 9.10 -23.81
N VAL A 728 -0.85 9.50 -22.56
CA VAL A 728 -0.52 10.89 -22.25
C VAL A 728 0.82 11.10 -22.94
N ASP A 729 0.86 12.00 -23.92
CA ASP A 729 2.10 12.42 -24.56
C ASP A 729 2.94 13.04 -23.44
N GLU A 730 3.77 12.20 -22.81
CA GLU A 730 4.76 12.65 -21.83
C GLU A 730 5.76 13.44 -22.67
N GLY A 731 5.52 14.68 -22.96
CA GLY A 731 6.30 15.61 -23.73
C GLY A 731 7.67 15.16 -24.27
N PRO A 732 8.45 15.95 -24.94
CA PRO A 732 9.74 15.52 -25.49
C PRO A 732 10.63 14.95 -24.39
N ARG A 733 11.18 13.75 -24.59
CA ARG A 733 12.12 13.06 -23.70
C ARG A 733 13.58 13.35 -24.11
N PRO A 734 14.05 14.58 -23.97
CA PRO A 734 15.36 14.99 -24.48
C PRO A 734 16.53 14.33 -23.74
N LEU A 735 16.29 13.74 -22.57
CA LEU A 735 17.31 13.11 -21.73
C LEU A 735 17.27 11.57 -21.80
N GLU A 736 16.49 10.97 -22.71
CA GLU A 736 16.36 9.52 -22.82
C GLU A 736 17.71 8.83 -23.06
N GLY A 737 18.01 7.82 -22.26
CA GLY A 737 19.27 7.07 -22.31
C GLY A 737 20.47 7.77 -21.64
N LEU A 738 20.32 8.99 -21.15
CA LEU A 738 21.39 9.72 -20.47
C LEU A 738 21.40 9.41 -18.98
N THR A 739 22.61 9.22 -18.43
CA THR A 739 22.80 9.07 -16.99
C THR A 739 23.42 10.33 -16.41
N LEU A 740 22.78 10.94 -15.42
CA LEU A 740 23.24 12.13 -14.76
C LEU A 740 23.64 11.84 -13.31
N VAL A 741 24.45 12.69 -12.71
CA VAL A 741 24.78 12.69 -11.29
C VAL A 741 24.50 14.08 -10.74
N VAL A 742 23.70 14.17 -9.67
CA VAL A 742 23.47 15.42 -8.96
C VAL A 742 24.25 15.41 -7.65
N THR A 743 25.04 16.47 -7.40
CA THR A 743 25.89 16.57 -6.20
C THR A 743 25.92 18.01 -5.67
N GLY A 744 26.17 18.17 -4.37
CA GLY A 744 26.07 19.48 -3.72
C GLY A 744 24.63 19.84 -3.35
N THR A 745 24.46 21.06 -2.84
CA THR A 745 23.14 21.64 -2.52
C THR A 745 22.75 22.62 -3.61
N LEU A 746 21.68 22.30 -4.34
CA LEU A 746 21.11 23.20 -5.34
C LEU A 746 20.24 24.24 -4.63
N SER A 747 20.27 25.48 -5.09
CA SER A 747 19.48 26.58 -4.54
C SER A 747 18.04 26.59 -5.05
N THR A 748 17.83 26.14 -6.29
CA THR A 748 16.54 26.17 -7.00
C THR A 748 15.79 24.83 -6.94
N HIS A 749 16.49 23.73 -6.70
CA HIS A 749 15.91 22.39 -6.66
C HIS A 749 16.41 21.61 -5.44
N SER A 750 15.51 20.94 -4.72
CA SER A 750 15.95 19.85 -3.86
C SER A 750 16.54 18.72 -4.72
N ARG A 751 17.34 17.85 -4.12
CA ARG A 751 17.91 16.70 -4.84
C ARG A 751 16.83 15.84 -5.50
N ASP A 752 15.68 15.70 -4.82
CA ASP A 752 14.55 14.92 -5.31
C ASP A 752 13.86 15.62 -6.48
N GLN A 753 13.68 16.93 -6.41
CA GLN A 753 13.15 17.74 -7.52
C GLN A 753 14.06 17.70 -8.74
N ALA A 754 15.38 17.78 -8.54
CA ALA A 754 16.34 17.65 -9.65
C ALA A 754 16.30 16.23 -10.25
N THR A 755 16.16 15.20 -9.41
CA THR A 755 16.00 13.81 -9.86
C THR A 755 14.71 13.66 -10.68
N GLU A 756 13.60 14.18 -10.20
CA GLU A 756 12.30 14.14 -10.87
C GLU A 756 12.31 14.91 -12.20
N ALA A 757 12.95 16.09 -12.23
CA ALA A 757 13.10 16.87 -13.46
C ALA A 757 13.88 16.13 -14.54
N VAL A 758 14.88 15.34 -14.15
CA VAL A 758 15.66 14.49 -15.08
C VAL A 758 14.86 13.27 -15.51
N THR A 759 14.21 12.57 -14.58
CA THR A 759 13.50 11.32 -14.88
C THR A 759 12.22 11.54 -15.69
N SER A 760 11.49 12.63 -15.43
CA SER A 760 10.32 13.03 -16.25
C SER A 760 10.66 13.30 -17.71
N ARG A 761 11.94 13.62 -18.00
CA ARG A 761 12.47 13.83 -19.36
C ARG A 761 13.22 12.63 -19.95
N GLY A 762 13.07 11.45 -19.31
CA GLY A 762 13.64 10.19 -19.78
C GLY A 762 15.08 9.91 -19.34
N GLY A 763 15.69 10.78 -18.54
CA GLY A 763 17.05 10.61 -18.02
C GLY A 763 17.10 9.71 -16.78
N LYS A 764 18.28 9.22 -16.43
CA LYS A 764 18.55 8.42 -15.23
C LYS A 764 19.50 9.16 -14.30
N VAL A 765 19.17 9.25 -12.99
CA VAL A 765 20.08 9.81 -12.00
C VAL A 765 20.84 8.70 -11.28
N SER A 766 22.17 8.84 -11.18
CA SER A 766 23.07 7.88 -10.53
C SER A 766 23.73 8.49 -9.29
N GLY A 767 23.96 7.67 -8.29
CA GLY A 767 24.67 8.08 -7.07
C GLY A 767 26.17 8.24 -7.24
N SER A 768 26.79 7.74 -8.33
CA SER A 768 28.24 7.75 -8.54
C SER A 768 28.64 8.18 -9.95
N VAL A 769 29.75 8.91 -10.04
CA VAL A 769 30.32 9.38 -11.34
C VAL A 769 31.13 8.27 -11.98
N SER A 770 30.89 8.01 -13.25
CA SER A 770 31.59 7.02 -14.08
C SER A 770 31.80 7.56 -15.50
N LYS A 771 32.58 6.88 -16.34
CA LYS A 771 32.76 7.24 -17.77
C LYS A 771 31.46 7.13 -18.59
N LYS A 772 30.41 6.54 -18.05
CA LYS A 772 29.07 6.45 -18.65
C LYS A 772 28.15 7.60 -18.23
N THR A 773 28.57 8.45 -17.28
CA THR A 773 27.81 9.61 -16.83
C THR A 773 27.84 10.67 -17.92
N ALA A 774 26.69 11.12 -18.35
CA ALA A 774 26.56 12.13 -19.42
C ALA A 774 26.81 13.55 -18.89
N PHE A 775 26.32 13.87 -17.69
CA PHE A 775 26.50 15.16 -17.03
C PHE A 775 26.57 14.98 -15.49
N VAL A 776 27.32 15.85 -14.85
CA VAL A 776 27.30 16.02 -13.38
C VAL A 776 26.77 17.40 -13.06
N VAL A 777 25.61 17.46 -12.38
CA VAL A 777 25.01 18.72 -11.91
C VAL A 777 25.55 19.02 -10.52
N VAL A 778 26.07 20.24 -10.35
CA VAL A 778 26.84 20.66 -9.17
C VAL A 778 26.18 21.88 -8.54
N GLY A 779 25.79 21.75 -7.27
CA GLY A 779 25.41 22.89 -6.43
C GLY A 779 26.51 23.27 -5.45
N ASP A 780 26.16 24.02 -4.41
CA ASP A 780 27.09 24.41 -3.34
C ASP A 780 27.68 23.20 -2.62
N ASN A 781 28.98 23.25 -2.32
CA ASN A 781 29.73 22.19 -1.63
C ASN A 781 29.65 20.80 -2.31
N PRO A 782 30.09 20.66 -3.56
CA PRO A 782 29.85 19.49 -4.40
C PRO A 782 30.59 18.20 -3.96
N GLY A 783 31.60 18.32 -3.13
CA GLY A 783 32.40 17.21 -2.62
C GLY A 783 33.21 16.46 -3.71
N SER A 784 33.72 15.28 -3.37
CA SER A 784 34.60 14.46 -4.23
C SER A 784 34.01 14.02 -5.59
N LYS A 785 32.72 14.16 -5.79
CA LYS A 785 32.09 13.80 -7.08
C LYS A 785 32.38 14.82 -8.18
N TYR A 786 32.57 16.09 -7.82
CA TYR A 786 33.00 17.14 -8.72
C TYR A 786 34.41 16.85 -9.25
N ASP A 787 35.37 16.64 -8.34
CA ASP A 787 36.76 16.32 -8.72
C ASP A 787 36.83 15.08 -9.61
N LYS A 788 36.01 14.07 -9.26
CA LYS A 788 35.93 12.83 -10.04
C LYS A 788 35.33 13.08 -11.44
N ALA A 789 34.37 13.99 -11.58
CA ALA A 789 33.81 14.34 -12.89
C ALA A 789 34.89 14.98 -13.78
N LEU A 790 35.61 15.97 -13.24
CA LEU A 790 36.71 16.63 -13.96
C LEU A 790 37.81 15.63 -14.36
N SER A 791 38.21 14.73 -13.45
CA SER A 791 39.23 13.71 -13.70
C SER A 791 38.82 12.70 -14.78
N LEU A 792 37.52 12.43 -14.94
CA LEU A 792 36.95 11.54 -15.96
C LEU A 792 36.53 12.29 -17.23
N LYS A 793 36.74 13.60 -17.28
CA LYS A 793 36.30 14.50 -18.37
C LYS A 793 34.80 14.40 -18.65
N VAL A 794 34.01 14.21 -17.58
CA VAL A 794 32.55 14.22 -17.67
C VAL A 794 32.08 15.68 -17.59
N PRO A 795 31.23 16.15 -18.50
CA PRO A 795 30.68 17.50 -18.48
C PRO A 795 29.99 17.84 -17.14
N VAL A 796 30.38 18.96 -16.55
CA VAL A 796 29.85 19.47 -15.29
C VAL A 796 28.97 20.68 -15.55
N LEU A 797 27.77 20.68 -14.98
CA LEU A 797 26.80 21.78 -15.07
C LEU A 797 26.60 22.38 -13.68
N ASP A 798 26.62 23.69 -13.58
CA ASP A 798 26.06 24.40 -12.45
C ASP A 798 24.52 24.46 -12.53
N GLU A 799 23.84 25.21 -11.65
CA GLU A 799 22.38 25.30 -11.67
C GLU A 799 21.83 25.98 -12.93
N GLU A 800 22.55 26.96 -13.51
CA GLU A 800 22.15 27.61 -14.76
C GLU A 800 22.29 26.63 -15.94
N GLY A 801 23.40 25.90 -16.01
CA GLY A 801 23.61 24.84 -16.99
C GLY A 801 22.61 23.68 -16.84
N PHE A 802 22.18 23.40 -15.62
CA PHE A 802 21.12 22.40 -15.38
C PHE A 802 19.77 22.91 -15.91
N ALA A 803 19.45 24.18 -15.72
CA ALA A 803 18.24 24.78 -16.29
C ALA A 803 18.25 24.72 -17.84
N VAL A 804 19.41 25.00 -18.47
CA VAL A 804 19.59 24.84 -19.93
C VAL A 804 19.38 23.39 -20.37
N LEU A 805 19.92 22.41 -19.61
CA LEU A 805 19.72 20.99 -19.89
C LEU A 805 18.23 20.58 -19.88
N LEU A 806 17.48 21.11 -18.90
CA LEU A 806 16.06 20.81 -18.75
C LEU A 806 15.17 21.48 -19.80
N ALA A 807 15.56 22.68 -20.28
CA ALA A 807 14.78 23.48 -21.23
C ALA A 807 15.16 23.18 -22.70
N ASP A 808 16.46 23.19 -23.00
CA ASP A 808 17.00 23.19 -24.37
C ASP A 808 17.68 21.88 -24.76
N GLY A 809 17.82 20.96 -23.81
CA GLY A 809 18.30 19.60 -24.01
C GLY A 809 19.83 19.43 -23.91
N PRO A 810 20.33 18.19 -24.17
CA PRO A 810 21.71 17.83 -23.85
C PRO A 810 22.77 18.48 -24.73
N ASP A 811 22.44 18.88 -25.95
CA ASP A 811 23.44 19.51 -26.86
C ASP A 811 23.71 20.95 -26.41
N ALA A 812 22.68 21.74 -26.10
CA ALA A 812 22.84 23.08 -25.55
C ALA A 812 23.57 23.04 -24.20
N ALA A 813 23.25 22.07 -23.34
CA ALA A 813 23.91 21.91 -22.06
C ALA A 813 25.43 21.61 -22.18
N ARG A 814 25.85 20.89 -23.23
CA ARG A 814 27.28 20.63 -23.47
C ARG A 814 28.08 21.88 -23.82
N GLU A 815 27.45 22.86 -24.43
CA GLU A 815 28.10 24.13 -24.77
C GLU A 815 28.42 25.01 -23.56
N VAL A 816 27.64 24.88 -22.49
CA VAL A 816 27.80 25.63 -21.23
C VAL A 816 28.51 24.82 -20.14
N ALA A 817 28.75 23.52 -20.37
CA ALA A 817 29.34 22.62 -19.38
C ALA A 817 30.84 22.88 -19.16
N GLU A 818 31.28 22.83 -17.91
CA GLU A 818 32.70 22.77 -17.57
C GLU A 818 33.26 21.36 -17.85
N ILE A 819 34.36 21.28 -18.58
CA ILE A 819 35.07 20.02 -18.87
C ILE A 819 36.50 20.13 -18.33
N GLY A 820 36.93 19.13 -17.57
CA GLY A 820 38.29 19.12 -17.03
C GLY A 820 39.35 19.19 -18.14
N SER A 821 40.27 20.15 -18.01
CA SER A 821 41.41 20.33 -18.92
C SER A 821 42.48 19.27 -18.67
N ASP A 822 43.22 18.89 -19.72
CA ASP A 822 44.46 18.13 -19.55
C ASP A 822 45.48 19.00 -18.81
N GLY A 823 45.77 18.70 -17.52
CA GLY A 823 46.86 19.28 -16.76
C GLY A 823 48.19 18.72 -17.14
#